data_69e8236a566930f886a32c47dac3e7fb
#
_entry.id   69e8236a566930f886a32c47dac3e7fb
#
_cell.length_a   1.000
_cell.length_b   1.000
_cell.length_c   1.000
_cell.angle_alpha   90.00
_cell.angle_beta   90.00
_cell.angle_gamma   90.00
#
_symmetry.space_group_name_H-M   'P 1'
#
loop_
_entity.id
_entity.type
_entity.pdbx_description
1 polymer ?
#
loop_
_entity_poly.entity_id
_entity_poly.type
_entity_poly.pdbx_seq_one_letter_code
_entity_poly.pdbx_strand_id
1 'polypeptide(L)'
;EEQEWAGPEALCPGWLEDEALDGEVPGHSGDPEGATHAYERLQSTLCQEGLPPTLDCSAEPCTGFGPLDMTVCILGSPTPFLPVLLEGGTRCPGAMVLCLSPSWASRVPSESSPGSWSLLLSRGVSFKAGGHSALETFVPPRRANYVTGTFGDPEGGWVGELARDLDCPTGGSVPLAHRLQDTLVARWVLAARANLPVPPTLAFVLGARGDLPDEPPAPGVRLVRLQDPQCQQSLVQEEVGAFLGGAAMEPYSQVVVRPAGWRWWGTGTRSTHRKEEGAAVAQAVGARLRGLTEEDSVLLEAMVPTARLPLPPPRSPAPRLPMALRICTLVCRSWGDRPQLCQVACTVGRAESPVRHGAALPQGLDSTLQQWGVVAPSQRQALATRLREATEAAMAALLATEAELSPQQRGGARAHTDILGVDFLLACVDDALELVALATNSQRCLETCVLAEAMGRGVGEPRGDLPRLLAEAMLHRAQCHLVEGKDILLIGAGGVSKSFVWEAARDYGLRIHLVESDPEHFAAGLVQTFLPYDSREHRWDEEHAERVLELLRSRGLRPHACLSYWDDCVVLAALVCQGLGLRGPAPAAVRVAKQKSRTHGHLQRSPAAFAVPCRRLQSHGDVERAVAAVPFPAVAKLEFGAGAVGVRLVENAAQCHAHAARLWRDLRDDADHPGIGLGWGNAMLLMEYVPGTEHDVDLVVFEGRLLGAWVSDNGPTRVPAFLETAACLPSCLPADRQAQLVRAALECCRACGLRDGVFNVELKLGPAGPRLLEINPRMGGFYLRDWIREVYGPDLLLAAVLVALGVPPVLPARPAPRTHLAGVMCLGSEHGEALA
;
A
#
# COMPACT_ATOMS: atom_id res chain seq x y z
N GLU A 1 -28.27 23.39 37.11
CA GLU A 1 -29.05 22.97 35.92
C GLU A 1 -28.47 21.64 35.45
N GLU A 2 -29.17 20.58 35.92
CA GLU A 2 -28.91 19.18 35.56
C GLU A 2 -29.39 18.95 34.16
N GLN A 3 -28.48 18.79 33.18
CA GLN A 3 -28.81 18.11 31.95
C GLN A 3 -28.69 16.60 32.16
N GLU A 4 -29.82 15.94 32.19
CA GLU A 4 -29.94 14.50 32.17
C GLU A 4 -29.15 13.94 30.95
N TRP A 5 -28.21 13.09 31.27
CA TRP A 5 -27.45 12.33 30.30
C TRP A 5 -28.36 11.22 29.77
N ALA A 6 -28.92 11.39 28.57
CA ALA A 6 -29.57 10.31 27.85
C ALA A 6 -28.56 9.21 27.57
N GLY A 7 -28.80 8.03 28.11
CA GLY A 7 -27.94 6.85 27.96
C GLY A 7 -27.75 6.45 26.50
N PRO A 8 -26.78 5.57 26.22
CA PRO A 8 -26.38 5.17 24.85
C PRO A 8 -27.48 4.55 23.99
N GLU A 9 -28.65 4.27 24.55
CA GLU A 9 -29.82 3.71 23.85
C GLU A 9 -30.45 4.65 22.79
N ALA A 10 -30.13 5.96 22.85
CA ALA A 10 -30.74 6.95 21.93
C ALA A 10 -29.96 7.13 20.61
N LEU A 11 -28.78 6.50 20.42
CA LEU A 11 -27.93 6.79 19.28
C LEU A 11 -27.87 5.71 18.19
N CYS A 12 -28.41 4.51 18.40
CA CYS A 12 -28.48 3.45 17.37
C CYS A 12 -29.56 2.40 17.67
N PRO A 13 -30.85 2.64 17.43
CA PRO A 13 -31.89 1.65 17.72
C PRO A 13 -31.91 0.42 16.82
N GLY A 14 -31.04 0.33 15.82
CA GLY A 14 -31.02 -0.78 14.87
C GLY A 14 -29.77 -1.69 14.94
N TRP A 15 -28.86 -1.43 15.87
CA TRP A 15 -27.57 -2.13 15.94
C TRP A 15 -27.42 -3.03 17.17
N LEU A 16 -28.33 -2.91 18.11
CA LEU A 16 -28.35 -3.66 19.39
C LEU A 16 -29.46 -4.70 19.51
N GLU A 17 -30.39 -4.73 18.58
CA GLU A 17 -31.35 -5.83 18.53
C GLU A 17 -30.68 -7.05 17.89
N ASP A 18 -30.19 -7.84 18.78
CA ASP A 18 -30.18 -9.27 18.79
C ASP A 18 -30.23 -9.97 17.44
N GLU A 19 -29.08 -10.35 17.03
CA GLU A 19 -29.03 -11.80 16.95
C GLU A 19 -28.17 -12.24 18.14
N ALA A 20 -28.83 -12.69 19.20
CA ALA A 20 -28.27 -13.59 20.15
C ALA A 20 -27.59 -14.69 19.34
N LEU A 21 -26.26 -14.66 19.27
CA LEU A 21 -25.45 -15.65 18.60
C LEU A 21 -25.41 -16.96 19.43
N ASP A 22 -26.56 -17.43 19.82
CA ASP A 22 -26.89 -18.79 20.25
C ASP A 22 -27.76 -19.50 19.19
N GLY A 23 -27.89 -18.94 17.99
CA GLY A 23 -28.53 -19.57 16.85
C GLY A 23 -27.50 -20.08 15.87
N GLU A 24 -27.70 -21.29 15.42
CA GLU A 24 -27.06 -21.94 14.28
C GLU A 24 -26.71 -20.91 13.19
N VAL A 25 -25.45 -20.89 12.73
CA VAL A 25 -25.11 -20.30 11.45
C VAL A 25 -26.15 -20.83 10.47
N PRO A 26 -26.99 -20.01 9.79
CA PRO A 26 -27.94 -20.54 8.83
C PRO A 26 -27.12 -21.36 7.84
N GLY A 27 -27.34 -22.67 7.86
CA GLY A 27 -26.78 -23.54 6.85
C GLY A 27 -27.15 -22.96 5.50
N HIS A 28 -26.27 -23.09 4.52
CA HIS A 28 -26.42 -22.67 3.14
C HIS A 28 -27.65 -23.29 2.45
N SER A 29 -28.82 -23.04 2.95
CA SER A 29 -30.03 -23.07 2.17
C SER A 29 -30.16 -21.66 1.59
N GLY A 30 -29.96 -21.53 0.27
CA GLY A 30 -30.11 -20.26 -0.43
C GLY A 30 -31.46 -19.66 -0.11
N ASP A 31 -31.48 -18.80 0.90
CA ASP A 31 -32.67 -18.06 1.27
C ASP A 31 -32.70 -16.75 0.45
N PRO A 32 -33.47 -16.69 -0.63
CA PRO A 32 -33.61 -15.50 -1.44
C PRO A 32 -34.15 -14.30 -0.65
N GLU A 33 -34.90 -14.56 0.42
CA GLU A 33 -35.51 -13.52 1.26
C GLU A 33 -34.43 -12.82 2.12
N GLY A 34 -33.47 -13.55 2.68
CA GLY A 34 -32.35 -12.99 3.42
C GLY A 34 -31.45 -12.06 2.59
N ALA A 35 -31.17 -12.44 1.34
CA ALA A 35 -30.41 -11.62 0.42
C ALA A 35 -31.19 -10.34 0.00
N THR A 36 -32.50 -10.46 -0.17
CA THR A 36 -33.39 -9.32 -0.48
C THR A 36 -33.40 -8.31 0.68
N HIS A 37 -33.52 -8.77 1.91
CA HIS A 37 -33.47 -7.92 3.10
C HIS A 37 -32.10 -7.26 3.31
N ALA A 38 -31.02 -7.95 2.97
CA ALA A 38 -29.69 -7.39 3.02
C ALA A 38 -29.49 -6.27 1.97
N TYR A 39 -30.04 -6.46 0.77
CA TYR A 39 -30.04 -5.45 -0.29
C TYR A 39 -30.89 -4.22 0.08
N GLU A 40 -32.09 -4.42 0.63
CA GLU A 40 -32.97 -3.35 1.09
C GLU A 40 -32.34 -2.55 2.24
N ARG A 41 -31.66 -3.23 3.18
CA ARG A 41 -30.87 -2.57 4.23
C ARG A 41 -29.74 -1.74 3.66
N LEU A 42 -28.99 -2.25 2.68
CA LEU A 42 -27.93 -1.51 2.00
C LEU A 42 -28.49 -0.27 1.30
N GLN A 43 -29.60 -0.40 0.56
CA GLN A 43 -30.26 0.74 -0.07
C GLN A 43 -30.74 1.77 0.96
N SER A 44 -31.35 1.31 2.06
CA SER A 44 -31.80 2.19 3.15
C SER A 44 -30.64 2.95 3.78
N THR A 45 -29.52 2.28 4.04
CA THR A 45 -28.30 2.89 4.59
C THR A 45 -27.73 3.93 3.65
N LEU A 46 -27.63 3.61 2.36
CA LEU A 46 -27.14 4.55 1.34
C LEU A 46 -28.02 5.78 1.20
N CYS A 47 -29.36 5.62 1.30
CA CYS A 47 -30.31 6.74 1.30
C CYS A 47 -30.21 7.61 2.55
N GLN A 48 -29.96 7.01 3.73
CA GLN A 48 -29.79 7.74 4.99
C GLN A 48 -28.51 8.58 5.02
N GLU A 49 -27.47 8.14 4.32
CA GLU A 49 -26.20 8.87 4.22
C GLU A 49 -26.20 9.99 3.17
N GLY A 50 -27.35 10.31 2.57
CA GLY A 50 -27.49 11.41 1.60
C GLY A 50 -26.85 11.13 0.24
N LEU A 51 -26.63 9.87 -0.10
CA LEU A 51 -26.26 9.48 -1.45
C LEU A 51 -27.49 9.63 -2.38
N PRO A 52 -27.30 10.09 -3.64
CA PRO A 52 -28.41 10.31 -4.54
C PRO A 52 -29.22 9.02 -4.76
N PRO A 53 -30.56 9.12 -4.90
CA PRO A 53 -31.39 7.96 -5.15
C PRO A 53 -30.97 7.26 -6.45
N THR A 54 -31.22 5.95 -6.52
CA THR A 54 -30.89 5.12 -7.67
C THR A 54 -31.35 5.78 -8.97
N LEU A 55 -30.41 6.00 -9.88
CA LEU A 55 -30.75 6.32 -11.26
C LEU A 55 -31.38 5.07 -11.86
N ASP A 56 -32.59 5.21 -12.36
CA ASP A 56 -33.34 4.16 -13.05
C ASP A 56 -32.59 3.79 -14.34
N CYS A 57 -31.81 2.73 -14.27
CA CYS A 57 -31.10 2.18 -15.41
C CYS A 57 -31.97 1.15 -16.11
N SER A 58 -33.21 1.53 -16.44
CA SER A 58 -34.01 0.75 -17.39
C SER A 58 -33.43 0.98 -18.78
N ALA A 59 -32.87 -0.04 -19.36
CA ALA A 59 -32.78 -0.25 -20.81
C ALA A 59 -31.44 -0.23 -21.54
N GLU A 60 -30.27 -0.26 -20.92
CA GLU A 60 -29.13 -0.72 -21.72
C GLU A 60 -28.31 -1.76 -20.94
N PRO A 61 -27.96 -2.93 -21.57
CA PRO A 61 -27.00 -3.84 -20.96
C PRO A 61 -25.71 -3.05 -20.74
N CYS A 62 -25.12 -3.16 -19.53
CA CYS A 62 -23.88 -2.49 -19.17
C CYS A 62 -22.72 -2.95 -20.09
N THR A 63 -22.75 -2.60 -21.36
CA THR A 63 -21.72 -2.84 -22.36
C THR A 63 -20.62 -1.77 -22.32
N GLY A 64 -20.74 -0.80 -21.42
CA GLY A 64 -19.86 0.36 -21.35
C GLY A 64 -18.68 0.27 -20.40
N PHE A 65 -18.08 -0.91 -20.19
CA PHE A 65 -16.76 -0.98 -19.57
C PHE A 65 -15.71 -0.62 -20.62
N GLY A 66 -15.17 0.56 -20.53
CA GLY A 66 -14.02 0.94 -21.35
C GLY A 66 -12.82 0.02 -21.05
N PRO A 67 -11.91 -0.19 -21.99
CA PRO A 67 -10.75 -1.06 -21.82
C PRO A 67 -9.78 -0.62 -20.70
N LEU A 68 -9.99 0.57 -20.14
CA LEU A 68 -9.18 1.17 -19.09
C LEU A 68 -9.97 1.41 -17.78
N ASP A 69 -11.25 1.02 -17.73
CA ASP A 69 -12.04 1.16 -16.51
C ASP A 69 -11.58 0.12 -15.48
N MET A 70 -11.22 0.60 -14.30
CA MET A 70 -10.81 -0.24 -13.18
C MET A 70 -12.05 -0.75 -12.46
N THR A 71 -12.18 -2.07 -12.34
CA THR A 71 -13.30 -2.72 -11.67
C THR A 71 -12.84 -3.47 -10.44
N VAL A 72 -13.42 -3.13 -9.29
CA VAL A 72 -13.26 -3.84 -8.03
C VAL A 72 -14.58 -4.51 -7.67
N CYS A 73 -14.56 -5.82 -7.49
CA CYS A 73 -15.72 -6.59 -7.06
C CYS A 73 -15.60 -6.91 -5.57
N ILE A 74 -16.61 -6.55 -4.79
CA ILE A 74 -16.73 -6.90 -3.39
C ILE A 74 -17.87 -7.90 -3.25
N LEU A 75 -17.53 -9.10 -2.78
CA LEU A 75 -18.50 -10.17 -2.54
C LEU A 75 -18.79 -10.28 -1.06
N GLY A 76 -20.04 -10.41 -0.71
CA GLY A 76 -20.45 -10.71 0.64
C GLY A 76 -21.76 -10.10 1.05
N SER A 77 -22.27 -10.53 2.19
CA SER A 77 -23.43 -9.88 2.81
C SER A 77 -23.10 -8.41 3.06
N PRO A 78 -24.03 -7.49 2.82
CA PRO A 78 -23.86 -6.10 3.18
C PRO A 78 -23.63 -6.02 4.69
N THR A 79 -22.38 -5.88 5.08
CA THR A 79 -21.99 -5.61 6.45
C THR A 79 -21.98 -4.10 6.68
N PRO A 80 -22.10 -3.66 7.92
CA PRO A 80 -22.06 -2.23 8.26
C PRO A 80 -20.80 -1.50 7.77
N PHE A 81 -19.75 -2.23 7.36
CA PHE A 81 -18.50 -1.65 6.85
C PHE A 81 -18.51 -1.42 5.35
N LEU A 82 -19.39 -2.09 4.65
CA LEU A 82 -19.49 -1.98 3.21
C LEU A 82 -19.69 -0.55 2.74
N PRO A 83 -20.61 0.25 3.33
CA PRO A 83 -20.75 1.66 2.97
C PRO A 83 -19.46 2.45 3.12
N VAL A 84 -18.68 2.14 4.13
CA VAL A 84 -17.44 2.82 4.46
C VAL A 84 -16.33 2.49 3.46
N LEU A 85 -16.22 1.23 3.06
CA LEU A 85 -15.30 0.79 1.99
C LEU A 85 -15.71 1.38 0.63
N LEU A 86 -17.01 1.45 0.37
CA LEU A 86 -17.56 2.00 -0.86
C LEU A 86 -17.35 3.51 -0.96
N GLU A 87 -17.50 4.24 0.12
CA GLU A 87 -17.21 5.67 0.15
C GLU A 87 -15.75 5.95 -0.22
N GLY A 88 -14.81 5.17 0.28
CA GLY A 88 -13.40 5.23 -0.11
C GLY A 88 -13.21 4.97 -1.61
N GLY A 89 -13.84 3.93 -2.15
CA GLY A 89 -13.77 3.56 -3.57
C GLY A 89 -14.37 4.62 -4.50
N THR A 90 -15.51 5.20 -4.15
CA THR A 90 -16.17 6.22 -4.98
C THR A 90 -15.43 7.55 -5.06
N ARG A 91 -14.50 7.80 -4.14
CA ARG A 91 -13.62 8.98 -4.18
C ARG A 91 -12.48 8.87 -5.17
N CYS A 92 -12.20 7.66 -5.69
CA CYS A 92 -11.14 7.45 -6.66
C CYS A 92 -11.68 7.61 -8.08
N PRO A 93 -11.29 8.65 -8.83
CA PRO A 93 -11.71 8.83 -10.21
C PRO A 93 -11.35 7.61 -11.07
N GLY A 94 -12.28 7.16 -11.91
CA GLY A 94 -12.08 6.02 -12.80
C GLY A 94 -12.22 4.63 -12.16
N ALA A 95 -12.52 4.54 -10.87
CA ALA A 95 -12.81 3.28 -10.21
C ALA A 95 -14.31 2.99 -10.19
N MET A 96 -14.67 1.75 -10.47
CA MET A 96 -16.00 1.21 -10.27
C MET A 96 -15.96 0.09 -9.23
N VAL A 97 -16.76 0.21 -8.19
CA VAL A 97 -16.88 -0.81 -7.15
C VAL A 97 -18.23 -1.52 -7.32
N LEU A 98 -18.17 -2.83 -7.51
CA LEU A 98 -19.35 -3.69 -7.59
C LEU A 98 -19.54 -4.44 -6.27
N CYS A 99 -20.72 -4.31 -5.69
CA CYS A 99 -21.14 -5.12 -4.55
C CYS A 99 -22.04 -6.24 -4.99
N LEU A 100 -21.67 -7.46 -4.66
CA LEU A 100 -22.35 -8.67 -5.09
C LEU A 100 -22.57 -9.58 -3.89
N SER A 101 -23.73 -10.24 -3.84
CA SER A 101 -23.96 -11.34 -2.89
C SER A 101 -23.78 -12.69 -3.58
N PRO A 102 -23.14 -13.67 -2.93
CA PRO A 102 -23.05 -15.02 -3.47
C PRO A 102 -24.41 -15.64 -3.77
N SER A 103 -25.45 -15.32 -2.99
CA SER A 103 -26.83 -15.79 -3.22
C SER A 103 -27.48 -15.23 -4.49
N TRP A 104 -26.89 -14.21 -5.12
CA TRP A 104 -27.37 -13.65 -6.38
C TRP A 104 -26.66 -14.21 -7.60
N ALA A 105 -25.72 -15.13 -7.39
CA ALA A 105 -24.91 -15.71 -8.45
C ALA A 105 -25.41 -17.10 -8.83
N SER A 106 -25.46 -17.39 -10.12
CA SER A 106 -25.68 -18.70 -10.67
C SER A 106 -24.73 -19.01 -11.80
N ARG A 107 -24.36 -20.29 -11.93
CA ARG A 107 -23.54 -20.72 -13.06
C ARG A 107 -24.46 -21.12 -14.20
N VAL A 108 -24.23 -20.53 -15.36
CA VAL A 108 -24.95 -20.90 -16.59
C VAL A 108 -23.95 -21.37 -17.64
N PRO A 109 -24.29 -22.32 -18.50
CA PRO A 109 -23.42 -22.74 -19.59
C PRO A 109 -23.03 -21.53 -20.45
N SER A 110 -21.76 -21.43 -20.80
CA SER A 110 -21.29 -20.30 -21.64
C SER A 110 -21.70 -20.55 -23.10
N GLU A 111 -22.36 -19.56 -23.70
CA GLU A 111 -22.71 -19.61 -25.12
C GLU A 111 -21.48 -19.51 -26.04
N SER A 112 -20.38 -18.94 -25.53
CA SER A 112 -19.17 -18.64 -26.31
C SER A 112 -18.13 -19.77 -26.31
N SER A 113 -18.24 -20.77 -25.41
CA SER A 113 -17.25 -21.85 -25.28
C SER A 113 -17.90 -23.12 -24.73
N PRO A 114 -18.10 -24.16 -25.55
CA PRO A 114 -18.68 -25.42 -25.11
C PRO A 114 -17.85 -26.02 -23.95
N GLY A 115 -18.55 -26.34 -22.85
CA GLY A 115 -17.90 -26.91 -21.65
C GLY A 115 -17.40 -25.89 -20.63
N SER A 116 -17.49 -24.60 -20.92
CA SER A 116 -17.22 -23.53 -19.94
C SER A 116 -18.52 -22.98 -19.34
N TRP A 117 -18.40 -22.34 -18.18
CA TRP A 117 -19.49 -21.76 -17.44
C TRP A 117 -19.34 -20.26 -17.39
N SER A 118 -20.43 -19.52 -17.52
CA SER A 118 -20.49 -18.09 -17.26
C SER A 118 -21.22 -17.85 -15.95
N LEU A 119 -20.74 -16.88 -15.19
CA LEU A 119 -21.41 -16.44 -13.98
C LEU A 119 -22.52 -15.46 -14.35
N LEU A 120 -23.75 -15.77 -13.97
CA LEU A 120 -24.89 -14.88 -14.10
C LEU A 120 -25.20 -14.31 -12.71
N LEU A 121 -25.24 -13.01 -12.60
CA LEU A 121 -25.58 -12.31 -11.38
C LEU A 121 -27.00 -11.76 -11.50
N SER A 122 -27.88 -12.13 -10.57
CA SER A 122 -29.26 -11.71 -10.58
C SER A 122 -29.45 -10.30 -10.03
N ARG A 123 -28.55 -9.84 -9.16
CA ARG A 123 -28.59 -8.50 -8.56
C ARG A 123 -27.19 -8.01 -8.22
N GLY A 124 -27.05 -6.69 -8.07
CA GLY A 124 -25.82 -6.05 -7.62
C GLY A 124 -26.00 -4.56 -7.44
N VAL A 125 -25.00 -3.91 -6.88
CA VAL A 125 -24.93 -2.45 -6.80
C VAL A 125 -23.58 -2.00 -7.37
N SER A 126 -23.62 -1.10 -8.33
CA SER A 126 -22.43 -0.49 -8.92
C SER A 126 -22.24 0.91 -8.34
N PHE A 127 -21.02 1.21 -7.94
CA PHE A 127 -20.61 2.51 -7.41
C PHE A 127 -19.54 3.09 -8.32
N LYS A 128 -19.74 4.33 -8.75
CA LYS A 128 -18.77 5.14 -9.53
C LYS A 128 -18.64 6.51 -8.88
N ALA A 129 -17.57 7.22 -9.22
CA ALA A 129 -17.45 8.61 -8.80
C ALA A 129 -18.70 9.41 -9.23
N GLY A 130 -19.44 9.93 -8.25
CA GLY A 130 -20.67 10.70 -8.47
C GLY A 130 -22.00 9.96 -8.30
N GLY A 131 -22.02 8.66 -7.96
CA GLY A 131 -23.27 7.97 -7.67
C GLY A 131 -23.19 6.45 -7.63
N HIS A 132 -24.34 5.84 -7.41
CA HIS A 132 -24.52 4.39 -7.42
C HIS A 132 -25.69 4.00 -8.31
N SER A 133 -25.69 2.76 -8.78
CA SER A 133 -26.79 2.18 -9.59
C SER A 133 -27.07 0.75 -9.13
N ALA A 134 -28.34 0.40 -9.02
CA ALA A 134 -28.75 -0.99 -8.86
C ALA A 134 -28.60 -1.72 -10.21
N LEU A 135 -28.12 -2.95 -10.17
CA LEU A 135 -27.96 -3.80 -11.33
C LEU A 135 -28.89 -5.01 -11.16
N GLU A 136 -29.71 -5.28 -12.17
CA GLU A 136 -30.57 -6.46 -12.23
C GLU A 136 -30.14 -7.34 -13.41
N THR A 137 -29.95 -8.61 -13.14
CA THR A 137 -29.59 -9.63 -14.12
C THR A 137 -28.48 -9.18 -15.06
N PHE A 138 -27.24 -9.32 -14.62
CA PHE A 138 -26.10 -8.96 -15.45
C PHE A 138 -25.04 -10.05 -15.44
N VAL A 139 -24.32 -10.15 -16.54
CA VAL A 139 -23.09 -10.93 -16.61
C VAL A 139 -21.96 -10.07 -16.04
N PRO A 140 -21.15 -10.56 -15.08
CA PRO A 140 -20.02 -9.79 -14.60
C PRO A 140 -19.14 -9.35 -15.75
N PRO A 141 -18.46 -8.21 -15.62
CA PRO A 141 -17.51 -7.80 -16.64
C PRO A 141 -16.52 -8.95 -16.86
N ARG A 142 -16.18 -9.22 -18.11
CA ARG A 142 -15.21 -10.29 -18.45
C ARG A 142 -13.86 -10.13 -17.79
N ARG A 143 -13.60 -8.97 -17.17
CA ARG A 143 -12.39 -8.63 -16.44
C ARG A 143 -12.74 -7.77 -15.23
N ALA A 144 -12.49 -8.26 -14.04
CA ALA A 144 -12.32 -7.45 -12.86
C ALA A 144 -10.82 -7.25 -12.61
N ASN A 145 -10.46 -6.17 -11.96
CA ASN A 145 -9.07 -5.90 -11.60
C ASN A 145 -8.77 -6.35 -10.18
N TYR A 146 -9.79 -6.59 -9.38
CA TYR A 146 -9.66 -7.06 -8.02
C TYR A 146 -10.99 -7.61 -7.51
N VAL A 147 -10.94 -8.72 -6.80
CA VAL A 147 -12.09 -9.31 -6.11
C VAL A 147 -11.73 -9.47 -4.64
N THR A 148 -12.59 -8.99 -3.76
CA THR A 148 -12.47 -9.25 -2.33
C THR A 148 -13.79 -9.75 -1.77
N GLY A 149 -13.73 -10.64 -0.77
CA GLY A 149 -14.89 -11.01 0.03
C GLY A 149 -15.01 -10.13 1.25
N THR A 150 -16.24 -9.88 1.70
CA THR A 150 -16.43 -9.54 3.10
C THR A 150 -16.02 -10.75 3.92
N PHE A 151 -15.27 -10.52 4.97
CA PHE A 151 -14.52 -11.49 5.78
C PHE A 151 -15.32 -12.63 6.40
N GLY A 152 -16.56 -12.84 5.97
CA GLY A 152 -17.47 -13.82 6.52
C GLY A 152 -17.90 -14.93 5.55
N ASP A 153 -17.18 -15.16 4.45
CA ASP A 153 -17.39 -16.36 3.65
C ASP A 153 -16.72 -17.56 4.36
N PRO A 154 -17.48 -18.37 5.12
CA PRO A 154 -16.89 -19.45 5.92
C PRO A 154 -16.27 -20.55 5.09
N GLU A 155 -16.59 -20.63 3.80
CA GLU A 155 -16.08 -21.66 2.91
C GLU A 155 -14.99 -21.18 1.96
N GLY A 156 -14.72 -19.85 1.90
CA GLY A 156 -13.63 -19.26 1.09
C GLY A 156 -13.72 -19.57 -0.43
N GLY A 157 -14.75 -20.30 -0.84
CA GLY A 157 -14.85 -20.87 -2.17
C GLY A 157 -15.26 -19.85 -3.22
N TRP A 158 -16.27 -19.05 -2.94
CA TRP A 158 -16.87 -18.15 -3.93
C TRP A 158 -15.96 -17.03 -4.41
N VAL A 159 -15.24 -16.38 -3.51
CA VAL A 159 -14.32 -15.29 -3.85
C VAL A 159 -13.15 -15.81 -4.69
N GLY A 160 -12.59 -16.93 -4.28
CA GLY A 160 -11.50 -17.58 -5.02
C GLY A 160 -11.95 -18.14 -6.37
N GLU A 161 -13.16 -18.67 -6.46
CA GLU A 161 -13.75 -19.13 -7.73
C GLU A 161 -14.00 -17.97 -8.68
N LEU A 162 -14.63 -16.90 -8.21
CA LEU A 162 -14.90 -15.72 -9.03
C LEU A 162 -13.60 -15.05 -9.49
N ALA A 163 -12.61 -14.93 -8.60
CA ALA A 163 -11.30 -14.36 -8.95
C ALA A 163 -10.59 -15.21 -10.02
N ARG A 164 -10.72 -16.54 -9.94
CA ARG A 164 -10.18 -17.47 -10.95
C ARG A 164 -10.91 -17.34 -12.27
N ASP A 165 -12.24 -17.28 -12.25
CA ASP A 165 -13.05 -17.13 -13.46
C ASP A 165 -12.82 -15.79 -14.16
N LEU A 166 -12.52 -14.75 -13.39
CA LEU A 166 -12.21 -13.40 -13.89
C LEU A 166 -10.70 -13.17 -14.11
N ASP A 167 -9.85 -14.15 -13.80
CA ASP A 167 -8.38 -14.06 -13.89
C ASP A 167 -7.82 -12.80 -13.24
N CYS A 168 -8.25 -12.52 -12.00
CA CYS A 168 -7.85 -11.32 -11.29
C CYS A 168 -7.34 -11.61 -9.87
N PRO A 169 -6.58 -10.66 -9.28
CA PRO A 169 -6.16 -10.75 -7.88
C PRO A 169 -7.36 -10.79 -6.95
N THR A 170 -7.21 -11.52 -5.85
CA THR A 170 -8.18 -11.56 -4.77
C THR A 170 -7.50 -11.29 -3.43
N GLY A 171 -8.22 -10.62 -2.54
CA GLY A 171 -7.79 -10.36 -1.17
C GLY A 171 -8.87 -10.75 -0.16
N GLY A 172 -8.45 -10.99 1.08
CA GLY A 172 -9.33 -11.22 2.21
C GLY A 172 -9.93 -12.63 2.35
N SER A 173 -9.93 -13.44 1.30
CA SER A 173 -10.57 -14.74 1.31
C SER A 173 -9.74 -15.82 0.61
N VAL A 174 -8.48 -15.90 0.98
CA VAL A 174 -7.61 -17.00 0.54
C VAL A 174 -7.71 -18.19 1.50
N PRO A 175 -7.50 -19.42 1.04
CA PRO A 175 -7.55 -20.62 1.88
C PRO A 175 -6.69 -20.51 3.15
N LEU A 176 -5.55 -19.83 3.08
CA LEU A 176 -4.70 -19.62 4.26
C LEU A 176 -5.35 -18.64 5.27
N ALA A 177 -5.93 -17.53 4.81
CA ALA A 177 -6.66 -16.61 5.69
C ALA A 177 -7.84 -17.31 6.38
N HIS A 178 -8.49 -18.25 5.67
CA HIS A 178 -9.50 -19.11 6.25
C HIS A 178 -8.92 -20.09 7.29
N ARG A 179 -7.79 -20.73 7.01
CA ARG A 179 -7.09 -21.59 7.97
C ARG A 179 -6.62 -20.85 9.21
N LEU A 180 -6.27 -19.57 9.09
CA LEU A 180 -5.89 -18.72 10.23
C LEU A 180 -7.06 -18.40 11.17
N GLN A 181 -8.31 -18.70 10.78
CA GLN A 181 -9.43 -18.68 11.70
C GLN A 181 -9.36 -19.87 12.68
N ASP A 182 -8.69 -20.95 12.31
CA ASP A 182 -8.33 -21.99 13.26
C ASP A 182 -7.28 -21.44 14.24
N THR A 183 -7.62 -21.43 15.51
CA THR A 183 -6.76 -20.87 16.56
C THR A 183 -5.41 -21.58 16.64
N LEU A 184 -5.35 -22.89 16.37
CA LEU A 184 -4.09 -23.63 16.40
C LEU A 184 -3.14 -23.19 15.28
N VAL A 185 -3.66 -23.08 14.05
CA VAL A 185 -2.90 -22.62 12.90
C VAL A 185 -2.43 -21.17 13.12
N ALA A 186 -3.34 -20.31 13.58
CA ALA A 186 -3.00 -18.91 13.90
C ALA A 186 -1.87 -18.82 14.92
N ARG A 187 -1.96 -19.57 16.00
CA ARG A 187 -0.93 -19.57 17.06
C ARG A 187 0.40 -20.08 16.58
N TRP A 188 0.38 -21.11 15.73
CA TRP A 188 1.61 -21.61 15.16
C TRP A 188 2.28 -20.54 14.28
N VAL A 189 1.54 -19.87 13.37
CA VAL A 189 2.09 -18.80 12.52
C VAL A 189 2.60 -17.63 13.38
N LEU A 190 1.83 -17.20 14.37
CA LEU A 190 2.21 -16.08 15.23
C LEU A 190 3.46 -16.39 16.08
N ALA A 191 3.55 -17.61 16.62
CA ALA A 191 4.69 -18.02 17.46
C ALA A 191 5.92 -18.38 16.63
N ALA A 192 5.78 -19.24 15.60
CA ALA A 192 6.89 -19.78 14.86
C ALA A 192 7.45 -18.83 13.80
N ARG A 193 6.58 -18.08 13.12
CA ARG A 193 6.96 -17.24 11.98
C ARG A 193 7.06 -15.76 12.35
N ALA A 194 6.17 -15.26 13.21
CA ALA A 194 6.20 -13.88 13.64
C ALA A 194 6.98 -13.67 14.96
N ASN A 195 7.42 -14.75 15.59
CA ASN A 195 8.12 -14.73 16.89
C ASN A 195 7.37 -13.92 17.97
N LEU A 196 6.05 -14.03 17.98
CA LEU A 196 5.21 -13.33 18.94
C LEU A 196 4.90 -14.22 20.17
N PRO A 197 4.85 -13.65 21.38
CA PRO A 197 4.37 -14.36 22.56
C PRO A 197 2.92 -14.83 22.36
N VAL A 198 2.68 -16.14 22.55
CA VAL A 198 1.35 -16.75 22.55
C VAL A 198 1.12 -17.47 23.87
N PRO A 199 -0.13 -17.69 24.31
CA PRO A 199 -0.38 -18.51 25.48
C PRO A 199 0.26 -19.90 25.33
N PRO A 200 0.95 -20.45 26.34
CA PRO A 200 1.38 -21.84 26.32
C PRO A 200 0.21 -22.75 25.97
N THR A 201 0.38 -23.55 24.93
CA THR A 201 -0.69 -24.35 24.32
C THR A 201 -0.22 -25.78 24.09
N LEU A 202 -0.99 -26.74 24.57
CA LEU A 202 -0.90 -28.14 24.21
C LEU A 202 -2.10 -28.47 23.31
N ALA A 203 -1.84 -28.89 22.09
CA ALA A 203 -2.85 -29.22 21.10
C ALA A 203 -2.88 -30.71 20.81
N PHE A 204 -4.09 -31.28 20.82
CA PHE A 204 -4.34 -32.67 20.41
C PHE A 204 -5.05 -32.68 19.07
N VAL A 205 -4.51 -33.39 18.09
CA VAL A 205 -5.05 -33.53 16.75
C VAL A 205 -5.20 -34.98 16.37
N LEU A 206 -6.21 -35.31 15.53
CA LEU A 206 -6.42 -36.65 15.00
C LEU A 206 -5.70 -36.81 13.66
N GLY A 207 -4.95 -37.89 13.49
CA GLY A 207 -4.28 -38.21 12.23
C GLY A 207 -3.24 -37.20 11.77
N ALA A 208 -3.00 -37.18 10.49
CA ALA A 208 -2.10 -36.22 9.85
C ALA A 208 -2.91 -35.04 9.26
N ARG A 209 -2.98 -33.96 9.99
CA ARG A 209 -3.52 -32.71 9.45
C ARG A 209 -2.51 -32.11 8.47
N GLY A 210 -2.86 -32.11 7.19
CA GLY A 210 -1.99 -31.60 6.11
C GLY A 210 -1.81 -30.06 6.10
N ASP A 211 -2.56 -29.35 6.96
CA ASP A 211 -2.49 -27.91 7.13
C ASP A 211 -1.54 -27.49 8.28
N LEU A 212 -1.07 -28.44 9.06
CA LEU A 212 -0.06 -28.19 10.11
C LEU A 212 1.28 -28.74 9.63
N PRO A 213 2.35 -27.94 9.72
CA PRO A 213 3.68 -28.39 9.29
C PRO A 213 4.18 -29.55 10.16
N ASP A 214 5.01 -30.38 9.57
CA ASP A 214 5.75 -31.46 10.27
C ASP A 214 6.97 -30.91 11.05
N GLU A 215 7.18 -29.61 11.04
CA GLU A 215 8.31 -28.92 11.67
C GLU A 215 8.23 -28.91 13.21
N PRO A 216 9.37 -28.69 13.88
CA PRO A 216 9.45 -28.69 15.34
C PRO A 216 8.44 -27.72 15.99
N PRO A 217 8.06 -27.99 17.23
CA PRO A 217 7.02 -27.20 17.90
C PRO A 217 7.42 -25.72 17.94
N ALA A 218 6.46 -24.86 17.61
CA ALA A 218 6.62 -23.43 17.77
C ALA A 218 6.85 -23.07 19.25
N PRO A 219 7.62 -22.02 19.55
CA PRO A 219 7.77 -21.58 20.93
C PRO A 219 6.40 -21.39 21.60
N GLY A 220 6.16 -22.06 22.70
CA GLY A 220 4.89 -22.02 23.43
C GLY A 220 3.75 -22.89 22.86
N VAL A 221 3.93 -23.61 21.76
CA VAL A 221 2.90 -24.51 21.19
C VAL A 221 3.47 -25.92 21.08
N ARG A 222 2.83 -26.87 21.74
CA ARG A 222 3.15 -28.31 21.67
C ARG A 222 2.02 -29.07 21.00
N LEU A 223 2.35 -29.91 20.03
CA LEU A 223 1.40 -30.70 19.26
C LEU A 223 1.51 -32.19 19.59
N VAL A 224 0.39 -32.83 19.88
CA VAL A 224 0.27 -34.28 20.11
C VAL A 224 -0.68 -34.87 19.06
N ARG A 225 -0.15 -35.79 18.24
CA ARG A 225 -0.93 -36.48 17.19
C ARG A 225 -1.48 -37.79 17.76
N LEU A 226 -2.79 -37.96 17.68
CA LEU A 226 -3.49 -39.16 18.12
C LEU A 226 -3.97 -39.96 16.93
N GLN A 227 -3.81 -41.26 16.95
CA GLN A 227 -4.36 -42.16 15.94
C GLN A 227 -5.79 -42.58 16.30
N ASP A 228 -6.02 -42.89 17.58
CA ASP A 228 -7.33 -43.25 18.14
C ASP A 228 -7.51 -42.62 19.54
N PRO A 229 -8.40 -41.64 19.70
CA PRO A 229 -8.62 -40.98 20.98
C PRO A 229 -9.14 -41.91 22.08
N GLN A 230 -9.83 -43.01 21.73
CA GLN A 230 -10.40 -43.92 22.73
C GLN A 230 -9.34 -44.85 23.29
N CYS A 231 -8.37 -45.25 22.49
CA CYS A 231 -7.30 -46.16 22.89
C CYS A 231 -6.10 -45.46 23.52
N GLN A 232 -6.01 -44.12 23.43
CA GLN A 232 -4.82 -43.38 23.88
C GLN A 232 -5.06 -42.49 25.12
N GLN A 233 -6.01 -42.84 25.98
CA GLN A 233 -6.31 -42.06 27.21
C GLN A 233 -5.10 -41.92 28.15
N SER A 234 -4.25 -42.94 28.28
CA SER A 234 -3.03 -42.86 29.06
C SER A 234 -2.03 -41.83 28.51
N LEU A 235 -1.88 -41.76 27.21
CA LEU A 235 -1.06 -40.76 26.53
C LEU A 235 -1.59 -39.33 26.78
N VAL A 236 -2.90 -39.13 26.71
CA VAL A 236 -3.53 -37.85 27.02
C VAL A 236 -3.25 -37.44 28.47
N GLN A 237 -3.35 -38.36 29.41
CA GLN A 237 -3.06 -38.06 30.81
C GLN A 237 -1.58 -37.71 31.04
N GLU A 238 -0.67 -38.44 30.43
CA GLU A 238 0.78 -38.22 30.51
C GLU A 238 1.14 -36.85 29.90
N GLU A 239 0.66 -36.55 28.71
CA GLU A 239 0.95 -35.28 28.03
C GLU A 239 0.36 -34.08 28.76
N VAL A 240 -0.86 -34.17 29.27
CA VAL A 240 -1.48 -33.14 30.11
C VAL A 240 -0.66 -32.95 31.40
N GLY A 241 -0.25 -34.03 32.04
CA GLY A 241 0.59 -33.95 33.24
C GLY A 241 1.94 -33.26 32.97
N ALA A 242 2.62 -33.68 31.91
CA ALA A 242 3.89 -33.07 31.48
C ALA A 242 3.74 -31.58 31.13
N PHE A 243 2.67 -31.21 30.47
CA PHE A 243 2.39 -29.81 30.13
C PHE A 243 2.15 -28.95 31.36
N LEU A 244 1.27 -29.41 32.27
CA LEU A 244 0.93 -28.66 33.49
C LEU A 244 2.12 -28.50 34.46
N GLY A 245 3.03 -29.50 34.50
CA GLY A 245 4.25 -29.48 35.29
C GLY A 245 5.44 -28.79 34.62
N GLY A 246 5.32 -28.39 33.37
CA GLY A 246 6.41 -27.79 32.61
C GLY A 246 6.73 -26.36 33.02
N ALA A 247 7.99 -25.92 32.82
CA ALA A 247 8.46 -24.57 33.16
C ALA A 247 7.63 -23.45 32.50
N ALA A 248 7.17 -23.65 31.25
CA ALA A 248 6.32 -22.70 30.55
C ALA A 248 4.98 -22.42 31.26
N MET A 249 4.55 -23.32 32.15
CA MET A 249 3.33 -23.20 32.93
C MET A 249 3.54 -22.65 34.34
N GLU A 250 4.77 -22.44 34.80
CA GLU A 250 5.05 -21.92 36.15
C GLU A 250 4.29 -20.64 36.50
N PRO A 251 4.24 -19.63 35.60
CA PRO A 251 3.55 -18.36 35.88
C PRO A 251 2.01 -18.47 35.93
N TYR A 252 1.44 -19.60 35.49
CA TYR A 252 0.00 -19.71 35.29
C TYR A 252 -0.65 -20.63 36.33
N SER A 253 -1.78 -20.21 36.89
CA SER A 253 -2.57 -20.96 37.87
C SER A 253 -3.79 -21.65 37.29
N GLN A 254 -4.21 -21.27 36.11
CA GLN A 254 -5.42 -21.78 35.46
C GLN A 254 -5.17 -22.14 34.00
N VAL A 255 -5.97 -23.05 33.50
CA VAL A 255 -5.95 -23.50 32.11
C VAL A 255 -7.36 -23.52 31.52
N VAL A 256 -7.42 -23.40 30.21
CA VAL A 256 -8.66 -23.48 29.44
C VAL A 256 -8.58 -24.69 28.51
N VAL A 257 -9.61 -25.50 28.50
CA VAL A 257 -9.78 -26.61 27.57
C VAL A 257 -10.91 -26.26 26.60
N ARG A 258 -10.62 -26.27 25.31
CA ARG A 258 -11.60 -25.96 24.26
C ARG A 258 -11.33 -26.69 22.97
N PRO A 259 -12.36 -26.99 22.17
CA PRO A 259 -12.15 -27.41 20.78
C PRO A 259 -11.63 -26.23 19.95
N ALA A 260 -10.87 -26.53 18.90
CA ALA A 260 -10.46 -25.62 17.89
C ALA A 260 -10.62 -26.27 16.51
N GLY A 261 -10.94 -25.45 15.52
CA GLY A 261 -11.28 -25.82 14.18
C GLY A 261 -12.30 -24.81 13.65
N TRP A 262 -12.42 -24.68 12.35
CA TRP A 262 -13.33 -23.70 11.78
C TRP A 262 -14.81 -23.91 12.15
N ARG A 263 -15.23 -25.16 12.37
CA ARG A 263 -16.61 -25.54 12.81
C ARG A 263 -16.95 -25.07 14.21
N TRP A 264 -15.95 -24.85 15.05
CA TRP A 264 -16.10 -24.50 16.46
C TRP A 264 -15.94 -23.01 16.73
N TRP A 265 -15.81 -22.23 15.69
CA TRP A 265 -15.56 -20.80 15.78
C TRP A 265 -16.74 -20.09 16.45
N GLY A 266 -16.51 -19.55 17.63
CA GLY A 266 -17.54 -18.83 18.40
C GLY A 266 -18.51 -19.68 19.23
N THR A 267 -18.68 -20.97 18.95
CA THR A 267 -19.73 -21.83 19.55
C THR A 267 -19.19 -22.91 20.48
N GLY A 268 -17.89 -23.22 20.46
CA GLY A 268 -17.31 -24.29 21.24
C GLY A 268 -17.38 -24.07 22.75
N THR A 269 -17.97 -25.05 23.49
CA THR A 269 -17.96 -25.03 24.95
C THR A 269 -16.53 -25.13 25.46
N ARG A 270 -16.11 -24.14 26.27
CA ARG A 270 -14.83 -24.15 26.98
C ARG A 270 -15.05 -24.46 28.43
N SER A 271 -14.05 -25.10 29.05
CA SER A 271 -14.00 -25.25 30.51
C SER A 271 -12.70 -24.68 31.05
N THR A 272 -12.80 -24.04 32.18
CA THR A 272 -11.65 -23.49 32.91
C THR A 272 -11.40 -24.37 34.12
N HIS A 273 -10.13 -24.72 34.33
CA HIS A 273 -9.69 -25.58 35.44
C HIS A 273 -8.50 -24.94 36.15
N ARG A 274 -8.28 -25.30 37.41
CA ARG A 274 -7.04 -24.98 38.08
C ARG A 274 -5.93 -25.91 37.58
N LYS A 275 -4.72 -25.42 37.56
CA LYS A 275 -3.53 -26.18 37.12
C LYS A 275 -3.33 -27.44 37.93
N GLU A 276 -3.63 -27.39 39.23
CA GLU A 276 -3.49 -28.50 40.18
C GLU A 276 -4.51 -29.63 39.94
N GLU A 277 -5.58 -29.39 39.19
CA GLU A 277 -6.64 -30.34 38.89
C GLU A 277 -6.33 -31.22 37.68
N GLY A 278 -5.10 -31.72 37.53
CA GLY A 278 -4.60 -32.40 36.36
C GLY A 278 -5.48 -33.56 35.86
N ALA A 279 -6.05 -34.36 36.77
CA ALA A 279 -6.96 -35.43 36.41
C ALA A 279 -8.28 -34.93 35.79
N ALA A 280 -8.85 -33.85 36.34
CA ALA A 280 -10.05 -33.24 35.79
C ALA A 280 -9.78 -32.57 34.43
N VAL A 281 -8.61 -31.93 34.26
CA VAL A 281 -8.15 -31.37 33.00
C VAL A 281 -8.04 -32.47 31.92
N ALA A 282 -7.37 -33.57 32.23
CA ALA A 282 -7.21 -34.70 31.29
C ALA A 282 -8.57 -35.33 30.95
N GLN A 283 -9.49 -35.45 31.90
CA GLN A 283 -10.84 -35.90 31.66
C GLN A 283 -11.61 -34.95 30.72
N ALA A 284 -11.47 -33.62 30.92
CA ALA A 284 -12.10 -32.61 30.08
C ALA A 284 -11.55 -32.61 28.64
N VAL A 285 -10.25 -32.81 28.47
CA VAL A 285 -9.61 -33.04 27.15
C VAL A 285 -10.16 -34.29 26.48
N GLY A 286 -10.14 -35.44 27.19
CA GLY A 286 -10.63 -36.71 26.69
C GLY A 286 -12.12 -36.68 26.31
N ALA A 287 -12.95 -35.94 27.04
CA ALA A 287 -14.35 -35.77 26.73
C ALA A 287 -14.56 -35.05 25.39
N ARG A 288 -13.72 -34.04 25.08
CA ARG A 288 -13.79 -33.29 23.80
C ARG A 288 -13.22 -34.05 22.63
N LEU A 289 -12.19 -34.84 22.84
CA LEU A 289 -11.59 -35.66 21.78
C LEU A 289 -12.58 -36.67 21.18
N ARG A 290 -13.58 -37.15 21.92
CA ARG A 290 -14.54 -38.14 21.46
C ARG A 290 -15.51 -37.64 20.37
N GLY A 291 -15.62 -36.36 20.17
CA GLY A 291 -16.53 -35.76 19.18
C GLY A 291 -15.85 -35.09 18.00
N LEU A 292 -14.52 -35.23 17.88
CA LEU A 292 -13.74 -34.54 16.85
C LEU A 292 -13.66 -35.32 15.53
N THR A 293 -13.50 -34.55 14.45
CA THR A 293 -13.09 -35.05 13.13
C THR A 293 -11.59 -34.84 12.90
N GLU A 294 -11.03 -35.36 11.80
CA GLU A 294 -9.60 -35.18 11.47
C GLU A 294 -9.22 -33.70 11.21
N GLU A 295 -10.20 -32.84 10.98
CA GLU A 295 -9.98 -31.40 10.76
C GLU A 295 -9.98 -30.58 12.05
N ASP A 296 -10.42 -31.17 13.16
CA ASP A 296 -10.57 -30.50 14.44
C ASP A 296 -9.37 -30.74 15.37
N SER A 297 -9.25 -29.93 16.42
CA SER A 297 -8.28 -30.10 17.49
C SER A 297 -8.88 -29.78 18.85
N VAL A 298 -8.27 -30.29 19.92
CA VAL A 298 -8.53 -29.85 21.30
C VAL A 298 -7.32 -29.09 21.80
N LEU A 299 -7.54 -27.88 22.27
CA LEU A 299 -6.51 -27.05 22.87
C LEU A 299 -6.64 -27.05 24.40
N LEU A 300 -5.52 -27.31 25.04
CA LEU A 300 -5.29 -27.02 26.47
C LEU A 300 -4.34 -25.84 26.54
N GLU A 301 -4.83 -24.72 27.02
CA GLU A 301 -4.12 -23.44 26.97
C GLU A 301 -3.95 -22.84 28.36
N ALA A 302 -2.79 -22.22 28.62
CA ALA A 302 -2.63 -21.40 29.81
C ALA A 302 -3.65 -20.24 29.78
N MET A 303 -4.31 -20.03 30.90
CA MET A 303 -5.14 -18.83 31.08
C MET A 303 -4.22 -17.66 31.42
N VAL A 304 -3.94 -16.83 30.46
CA VAL A 304 -3.04 -15.68 30.62
C VAL A 304 -3.63 -14.70 31.65
N PRO A 305 -2.90 -14.36 32.73
CA PRO A 305 -3.36 -13.36 33.67
C PRO A 305 -3.42 -11.99 32.98
N THR A 306 -4.61 -11.42 32.96
CA THR A 306 -4.80 -10.09 32.38
C THR A 306 -4.24 -9.01 33.30
N ALA A 307 -3.65 -7.98 32.73
CA ALA A 307 -3.22 -6.82 33.50
C ALA A 307 -4.43 -6.24 34.26
N ARG A 308 -4.31 -6.19 35.59
CA ARG A 308 -5.32 -5.57 36.46
C ARG A 308 -5.14 -4.07 36.41
N LEU A 309 -5.85 -3.43 35.51
CA LEU A 309 -5.80 -1.98 35.39
C LEU A 309 -6.68 -1.33 36.47
N PRO A 310 -6.19 -0.33 37.21
CA PRO A 310 -7.01 0.41 38.14
C PRO A 310 -8.14 1.12 37.40
N LEU A 311 -9.36 0.94 37.87
CA LEU A 311 -10.51 1.68 37.36
C LEU A 311 -10.41 3.16 37.71
N PRO A 312 -10.90 4.06 36.87
CA PRO A 312 -11.10 5.45 37.26
C PRO A 312 -11.95 5.49 38.56
N PRO A 313 -11.72 6.49 39.44
CA PRO A 313 -12.48 6.58 40.69
C PRO A 313 -13.97 6.56 40.39
N PRO A 314 -14.74 5.64 40.97
CA PRO A 314 -16.17 5.56 40.68
C PRO A 314 -16.89 6.78 41.24
N ARG A 315 -17.85 7.29 40.46
CA ARG A 315 -18.84 8.23 40.99
C ARG A 315 -19.78 7.61 42.04
N SER A 316 -19.64 6.32 42.30
CA SER A 316 -20.42 5.52 43.24
C SER A 316 -19.50 4.56 44.02
N PRO A 317 -19.81 4.22 45.29
CA PRO A 317 -19.00 3.34 46.17
C PRO A 317 -19.09 1.85 45.84
N ALA A 318 -19.36 1.46 44.61
CA ALA A 318 -19.40 0.06 44.19
C ALA A 318 -18.01 -0.60 44.23
N PRO A 319 -17.93 -1.91 44.57
CA PRO A 319 -16.66 -2.63 44.66
C PRO A 319 -15.93 -2.64 43.32
N ARG A 320 -14.65 -2.32 43.30
CA ARG A 320 -13.78 -2.31 42.13
C ARG A 320 -13.53 -3.74 41.68
N LEU A 321 -14.05 -4.13 40.53
CA LEU A 321 -13.75 -5.42 39.90
C LEU A 321 -12.53 -5.27 38.97
N PRO A 322 -11.61 -6.23 38.95
CA PRO A 322 -10.50 -6.20 38.04
C PRO A 322 -11.00 -6.27 36.59
N MET A 323 -10.47 -5.41 35.72
CA MET A 323 -10.84 -5.33 34.29
C MET A 323 -9.71 -5.86 33.42
N ALA A 324 -10.07 -6.54 32.37
CA ALA A 324 -9.16 -7.04 31.32
C ALA A 324 -9.25 -6.18 30.08
N LEU A 325 -8.12 -5.97 29.42
CA LEU A 325 -8.02 -5.24 28.17
C LEU A 325 -7.65 -6.20 27.05
N ARG A 326 -8.57 -6.37 26.10
CA ARG A 326 -8.31 -7.05 24.84
C ARG A 326 -8.10 -6.00 23.75
N ILE A 327 -7.03 -6.13 22.99
CA ILE A 327 -6.63 -5.18 21.96
C ILE A 327 -6.81 -5.84 20.60
N CYS A 328 -7.59 -5.20 19.73
CA CYS A 328 -7.76 -5.60 18.35
C CYS A 328 -6.91 -4.67 17.48
N THR A 329 -6.06 -5.23 16.65
CA THR A 329 -5.27 -4.49 15.67
C THR A 329 -5.69 -4.89 14.27
N LEU A 330 -5.64 -3.95 13.35
CA LEU A 330 -5.91 -4.17 11.94
C LEU A 330 -4.71 -3.69 11.13
N VAL A 331 -4.16 -4.58 10.32
CA VAL A 331 -3.05 -4.33 9.42
C VAL A 331 -3.48 -4.61 7.99
N CYS A 332 -3.10 -3.77 7.07
CA CYS A 332 -3.30 -4.01 5.64
C CYS A 332 -1.96 -4.15 4.91
N ARG A 333 -2.01 -4.86 3.78
CA ARG A 333 -0.93 -4.88 2.81
C ARG A 333 -0.99 -3.60 2.00
N SER A 334 -0.09 -2.68 2.29
CA SER A 334 -0.08 -1.37 1.66
C SER A 334 0.90 -1.33 0.47
N TRP A 335 1.18 -0.13 0.00
CA TRP A 335 2.11 0.19 -1.07
C TRP A 335 3.44 -0.57 -0.94
N GLY A 336 3.91 -1.18 -2.04
CA GLY A 336 5.14 -1.96 -2.07
C GLY A 336 5.05 -3.28 -1.30
N ASP A 337 3.85 -3.83 -1.14
CA ASP A 337 3.58 -5.12 -0.49
C ASP A 337 3.98 -5.20 0.99
N ARG A 338 4.08 -4.05 1.65
CA ARG A 338 4.49 -3.98 3.05
C ARG A 338 3.29 -3.95 3.98
N PRO A 339 3.38 -4.65 5.11
CA PRO A 339 2.42 -4.51 6.19
C PRO A 339 2.36 -3.06 6.70
N GLN A 340 1.16 -2.56 6.91
CA GLN A 340 0.92 -1.26 7.51
C GLN A 340 -0.19 -1.37 8.55
N LEU A 341 0.12 -1.06 9.80
CA LEU A 341 -0.90 -0.95 10.85
C LEU A 341 -1.88 0.16 10.48
N CYS A 342 -3.16 -0.21 10.35
CA CYS A 342 -4.24 0.71 9.98
C CYS A 342 -4.92 1.31 11.20
N GLN A 343 -5.21 0.48 12.20
CA GLN A 343 -5.98 0.88 13.37
C GLN A 343 -5.74 -0.03 14.57
N VAL A 344 -5.90 0.53 15.76
CA VAL A 344 -5.89 -0.18 17.03
C VAL A 344 -7.15 0.20 17.81
N ALA A 345 -7.88 -0.79 18.27
CA ALA A 345 -9.02 -0.60 19.15
C ALA A 345 -8.93 -1.58 20.33
N CYS A 346 -9.68 -1.34 21.38
CA CYS A 346 -9.73 -2.25 22.51
C CYS A 346 -11.16 -2.47 22.99
N THR A 347 -11.36 -3.61 23.64
CA THR A 347 -12.57 -3.91 24.40
C THR A 347 -12.18 -4.18 25.85
N VAL A 348 -12.99 -3.65 26.77
CA VAL A 348 -12.78 -3.76 28.21
C VAL A 348 -13.78 -4.73 28.77
N GLY A 349 -13.33 -5.75 29.49
CA GLY A 349 -14.17 -6.75 30.14
C GLY A 349 -13.72 -7.05 31.56
N ARG A 350 -14.50 -7.82 32.29
CA ARG A 350 -14.10 -8.27 33.65
C ARG A 350 -12.96 -9.27 33.53
N ALA A 351 -11.94 -9.14 34.38
CA ALA A 351 -10.75 -9.99 34.31
C ALA A 351 -11.04 -11.49 34.62
N GLU A 352 -12.10 -11.78 35.34
CA GLU A 352 -12.54 -13.13 35.68
C GLU A 352 -13.52 -13.76 34.70
N SER A 353 -14.03 -12.94 33.75
CA SER A 353 -14.88 -13.40 32.65
C SER A 353 -14.10 -13.31 31.39
N PRO A 354 -14.13 -14.34 30.54
CA PRO A 354 -13.54 -14.18 29.21
C PRO A 354 -14.20 -12.98 28.52
N VAL A 355 -13.37 -12.03 28.08
CA VAL A 355 -13.86 -10.86 27.34
C VAL A 355 -14.53 -11.35 26.08
N ARG A 356 -15.87 -11.45 26.11
CA ARG A 356 -16.66 -11.77 24.92
C ARG A 356 -16.77 -10.49 24.10
N HIS A 357 -16.53 -10.59 22.81
CA HIS A 357 -16.62 -9.45 21.91
C HIS A 357 -18.01 -8.80 21.90
N GLY A 358 -19.08 -9.55 22.08
CA GLY A 358 -20.44 -9.02 22.05
C GLY A 358 -20.93 -8.28 23.30
N ALA A 359 -20.13 -8.24 24.38
CA ALA A 359 -20.61 -7.68 25.67
C ALA A 359 -19.87 -6.40 26.09
N ALA A 360 -18.89 -5.96 25.34
CA ALA A 360 -18.07 -4.79 25.68
C ALA A 360 -18.01 -3.81 24.51
N LEU A 361 -18.27 -2.54 24.78
CA LEU A 361 -18.20 -1.49 23.77
C LEU A 361 -16.74 -1.30 23.31
N PRO A 362 -16.48 -1.27 22.00
CA PRO A 362 -15.16 -0.98 21.44
C PRO A 362 -14.76 0.48 21.73
N GLN A 363 -13.49 0.68 22.07
CA GLN A 363 -12.93 1.99 22.42
C GLN A 363 -11.56 2.19 21.78
N GLY A 364 -11.14 3.44 21.62
CA GLY A 364 -9.77 3.75 21.26
C GLY A 364 -8.80 3.38 22.38
N LEU A 365 -7.70 2.70 22.06
CA LEU A 365 -6.74 2.24 23.07
C LEU A 365 -6.11 3.41 23.84
N ASP A 366 -5.61 4.42 23.15
CA ASP A 366 -4.92 5.55 23.81
C ASP A 366 -5.86 6.33 24.72
N SER A 367 -7.08 6.60 24.27
CA SER A 367 -8.11 7.27 25.07
C SER A 367 -8.49 6.46 26.32
N THR A 368 -8.60 5.14 26.19
CA THR A 368 -8.91 4.24 27.31
C THR A 368 -7.79 4.24 28.34
N LEU A 369 -6.54 4.09 27.91
CA LEU A 369 -5.37 4.11 28.79
C LEU A 369 -5.19 5.48 29.47
N GLN A 370 -5.46 6.56 28.75
CA GLN A 370 -5.40 7.91 29.29
C GLN A 370 -6.48 8.16 30.34
N GLN A 371 -7.73 7.77 30.07
CA GLN A 371 -8.84 7.91 31.01
C GLN A 371 -8.58 7.16 32.33
N TRP A 372 -7.87 6.06 32.26
CA TRP A 372 -7.57 5.24 33.45
C TRP A 372 -6.34 5.71 34.22
N GLY A 373 -5.59 6.69 33.68
CA GLY A 373 -4.44 7.31 34.36
C GLY A 373 -3.32 6.31 34.72
N VAL A 374 -3.33 5.14 34.09
CA VAL A 374 -2.55 3.98 34.51
C VAL A 374 -1.17 3.97 33.92
N VAL A 375 -0.99 4.62 32.76
CA VAL A 375 0.22 4.50 31.97
C VAL A 375 0.75 5.88 31.61
N ALA A 376 2.02 6.15 31.93
CA ALA A 376 2.68 7.40 31.56
C ALA A 376 2.70 7.59 30.01
N PRO A 377 2.73 8.81 29.47
CA PRO A 377 2.74 9.06 28.03
C PRO A 377 3.85 8.30 27.29
N SER A 378 5.03 8.19 27.86
CA SER A 378 6.15 7.42 27.31
C SER A 378 5.86 5.90 27.23
N GLN A 379 5.17 5.35 28.22
CA GLN A 379 4.77 3.94 28.22
C GLN A 379 3.65 3.68 27.20
N ARG A 380 2.69 4.60 27.05
CA ARG A 380 1.66 4.49 25.99
C ARG A 380 2.27 4.49 24.60
N GLN A 381 3.24 5.39 24.37
CA GLN A 381 3.97 5.44 23.10
C GLN A 381 4.77 4.16 22.85
N ALA A 382 5.44 3.63 23.88
CA ALA A 382 6.17 2.36 23.78
C ALA A 382 5.21 1.19 23.47
N LEU A 383 4.05 1.14 24.12
CA LEU A 383 3.04 0.12 23.83
C LEU A 383 2.50 0.23 22.38
N ALA A 384 2.22 1.44 21.91
CA ALA A 384 1.77 1.67 20.53
C ALA A 384 2.82 1.23 19.52
N THR A 385 4.11 1.48 19.79
CA THR A 385 5.21 1.02 18.93
C THR A 385 5.30 -0.50 18.92
N ARG A 386 5.27 -1.15 20.08
CA ARG A 386 5.28 -2.62 20.19
C ARG A 386 4.08 -3.28 19.50
N LEU A 387 2.88 -2.70 19.61
CA LEU A 387 1.69 -3.18 18.90
C LEU A 387 1.85 -3.07 17.37
N ARG A 388 2.42 -1.97 16.90
CA ARG A 388 2.71 -1.80 15.46
C ARG A 388 3.67 -2.88 14.99
N GLU A 389 4.83 -3.01 15.64
CA GLU A 389 5.86 -3.98 15.28
C GLU A 389 5.32 -5.42 15.32
N ALA A 390 4.59 -5.79 16.38
CA ALA A 390 4.00 -7.11 16.52
C ALA A 390 2.97 -7.41 15.41
N THR A 391 2.11 -6.44 15.10
CA THR A 391 1.04 -6.64 14.11
C THR A 391 1.59 -6.68 12.70
N GLU A 392 2.56 -5.83 12.38
CA GLU A 392 3.23 -5.82 11.08
C GLU A 392 4.08 -7.08 10.88
N ALA A 393 4.73 -7.58 11.94
CA ALA A 393 5.44 -8.86 11.93
C ALA A 393 4.49 -10.04 11.67
N ALA A 394 3.29 -10.04 12.28
CA ALA A 394 2.27 -11.06 12.03
C ALA A 394 1.85 -11.09 10.55
N MET A 395 1.61 -9.95 9.95
CA MET A 395 1.26 -9.86 8.54
C MET A 395 2.42 -10.25 7.63
N ALA A 396 3.64 -9.84 7.94
CA ALA A 396 4.83 -10.23 7.19
C ALA A 396 5.05 -11.76 7.23
N ALA A 397 4.88 -12.38 8.40
CA ALA A 397 4.95 -13.83 8.55
C ALA A 397 3.88 -14.56 7.74
N LEU A 398 2.66 -14.02 7.70
CA LEU A 398 1.58 -14.55 6.88
C LEU A 398 1.92 -14.47 5.39
N LEU A 399 2.36 -13.32 4.91
CA LEU A 399 2.74 -13.13 3.50
C LEU A 399 3.91 -14.04 3.09
N ALA A 400 4.89 -14.23 3.97
CA ALA A 400 5.97 -15.18 3.74
C ALA A 400 5.45 -16.63 3.64
N THR A 401 4.52 -17.01 4.53
CA THR A 401 3.88 -18.33 4.48
C THR A 401 3.07 -18.52 3.19
N GLU A 402 2.35 -17.48 2.74
CA GLU A 402 1.63 -17.52 1.46
C GLU A 402 2.57 -17.68 0.26
N ALA A 403 3.74 -17.06 0.30
CA ALA A 403 4.72 -17.16 -0.78
C ALA A 403 5.28 -18.58 -0.95
N GLU A 404 5.36 -19.35 0.15
CA GLU A 404 5.81 -20.75 0.15
C GLU A 404 4.75 -21.71 -0.41
N LEU A 405 3.47 -21.32 -0.44
CA LEU A 405 2.38 -22.15 -0.94
C LEU A 405 2.34 -22.19 -2.47
N SER A 406 2.00 -23.36 -3.04
CA SER A 406 1.73 -23.45 -4.47
C SER A 406 0.50 -22.62 -4.87
N PRO A 407 0.37 -22.22 -6.15
CA PRO A 407 -0.82 -21.49 -6.62
C PRO A 407 -2.14 -22.17 -6.28
N GLN A 408 -2.19 -23.51 -6.36
CA GLN A 408 -3.38 -24.31 -6.02
C GLN A 408 -3.73 -24.20 -4.54
N GLN A 409 -2.74 -24.28 -3.66
CA GLN A 409 -2.91 -24.13 -2.21
C GLN A 409 -3.33 -22.73 -1.81
N ARG A 410 -2.92 -21.70 -2.56
CA ARG A 410 -3.33 -20.30 -2.35
C ARG A 410 -4.74 -19.98 -2.89
N GLY A 411 -5.33 -20.86 -3.67
CA GLY A 411 -6.61 -20.59 -4.35
C GLY A 411 -6.46 -19.83 -5.67
N GLY A 412 -5.24 -19.66 -6.16
CA GLY A 412 -4.89 -19.01 -7.42
C GLY A 412 -3.51 -18.37 -7.37
N ALA A 413 -2.90 -18.15 -8.52
CA ALA A 413 -1.57 -17.54 -8.61
C ALA A 413 -1.53 -16.12 -8.02
N ARG A 414 -2.65 -15.43 -8.04
CA ARG A 414 -2.80 -14.01 -7.64
C ARG A 414 -3.59 -13.82 -6.34
N ALA A 415 -3.85 -14.92 -5.61
CA ALA A 415 -4.57 -14.85 -4.34
C ALA A 415 -3.61 -14.47 -3.21
N HIS A 416 -3.93 -13.40 -2.49
CA HIS A 416 -3.13 -12.88 -1.37
C HIS A 416 -4.01 -12.34 -0.26
N THR A 417 -3.53 -12.41 0.98
CA THR A 417 -4.18 -11.75 2.11
C THR A 417 -3.80 -10.27 2.11
N ASP A 418 -4.79 -9.40 2.00
CA ASP A 418 -4.58 -7.96 2.00
C ASP A 418 -4.85 -7.31 3.35
N ILE A 419 -5.64 -7.97 4.21
CA ILE A 419 -6.02 -7.46 5.53
C ILE A 419 -5.90 -8.58 6.55
N LEU A 420 -5.24 -8.29 7.66
CA LEU A 420 -5.13 -9.19 8.81
C LEU A 420 -5.56 -8.47 10.08
N GLY A 421 -6.43 -9.10 10.85
CA GLY A 421 -6.76 -8.68 12.21
C GLY A 421 -6.06 -9.57 13.23
N VAL A 422 -5.40 -8.99 14.20
CA VAL A 422 -4.74 -9.73 15.29
C VAL A 422 -5.30 -9.28 16.63
N ASP A 423 -5.70 -10.26 17.42
CA ASP A 423 -6.16 -10.08 18.79
C ASP A 423 -4.99 -10.22 19.76
N PHE A 424 -4.79 -9.22 20.59
CA PHE A 424 -3.83 -9.25 21.69
C PHE A 424 -4.52 -9.14 23.05
N LEU A 425 -3.90 -9.73 24.03
CA LEU A 425 -4.20 -9.51 25.44
C LEU A 425 -3.04 -8.73 26.06
N LEU A 426 -3.37 -7.70 26.82
CA LEU A 426 -2.39 -7.05 27.67
C LEU A 426 -2.30 -7.86 28.98
N ALA A 427 -1.21 -8.59 29.12
CA ALA A 427 -0.92 -9.43 30.28
C ALA A 427 -0.01 -8.70 31.26
N CYS A 428 -0.08 -9.13 32.53
CA CYS A 428 0.89 -8.75 33.55
C CYS A 428 1.61 -10.03 33.99
N VAL A 429 2.86 -10.15 33.55
CA VAL A 429 3.74 -11.27 33.91
C VAL A 429 4.91 -10.68 34.69
N ASP A 430 5.14 -11.15 35.92
CA ASP A 430 6.21 -10.67 36.79
C ASP A 430 6.26 -9.13 36.93
N ASP A 431 5.09 -8.51 37.13
CA ASP A 431 4.88 -7.06 37.18
C ASP A 431 5.21 -6.28 35.89
N ALA A 432 5.55 -6.94 34.81
CA ALA A 432 5.75 -6.34 33.49
C ALA A 432 4.48 -6.46 32.61
N LEU A 433 4.20 -5.42 31.85
CA LEU A 433 3.13 -5.44 30.85
C LEU A 433 3.63 -6.12 29.59
N GLU A 434 3.01 -7.23 29.23
CA GLU A 434 3.32 -7.99 28.04
C GLU A 434 2.15 -8.06 27.08
N LEU A 435 2.47 -8.04 25.77
CA LEU A 435 1.51 -8.29 24.70
C LEU A 435 1.53 -9.78 24.36
N VAL A 436 0.41 -10.43 24.53
CA VAL A 436 0.25 -11.84 24.18
C VAL A 436 -0.72 -11.95 23.02
N ALA A 437 -0.29 -12.49 21.89
CA ALA A 437 -1.12 -12.70 20.70
C ALA A 437 -2.06 -13.89 20.94
N LEU A 438 -3.36 -13.67 20.80
CA LEU A 438 -4.38 -14.67 21.09
C LEU A 438 -4.84 -15.42 19.84
N ALA A 439 -5.13 -14.70 18.78
CA ALA A 439 -5.68 -15.24 17.56
C ALA A 439 -5.58 -14.23 16.40
N THR A 440 -5.83 -14.71 15.22
CA THR A 440 -6.09 -13.85 14.05
C THR A 440 -7.59 -13.87 13.76
N ASN A 441 -8.16 -12.70 13.52
CA ASN A 441 -9.57 -12.56 13.22
C ASN A 441 -9.84 -11.23 12.50
N SER A 442 -9.69 -11.26 11.19
CA SER A 442 -9.77 -10.04 10.38
C SER A 442 -11.15 -9.39 10.43
N GLN A 443 -12.23 -10.17 10.36
CA GLN A 443 -13.58 -9.64 10.41
C GLN A 443 -13.85 -8.92 11.73
N ARG A 444 -13.63 -9.61 12.84
CA ARG A 444 -13.94 -9.07 14.17
C ARG A 444 -13.06 -7.90 14.55
N CYS A 445 -11.78 -7.93 14.18
CA CYS A 445 -10.89 -6.80 14.37
C CYS A 445 -11.32 -5.59 13.54
N LEU A 446 -11.74 -5.80 12.30
CA LEU A 446 -12.31 -4.75 11.45
C LEU A 446 -13.55 -4.15 12.10
N GLU A 447 -14.50 -4.99 12.53
CA GLU A 447 -15.72 -4.55 13.22
C GLU A 447 -15.41 -3.72 14.47
N THR A 448 -14.53 -4.24 15.32
CA THR A 448 -14.12 -3.56 16.54
C THR A 448 -13.46 -2.22 16.25
N CYS A 449 -12.58 -2.15 15.27
CA CYS A 449 -11.88 -0.92 14.87
C CYS A 449 -12.83 0.12 14.28
N VAL A 450 -13.76 -0.28 13.41
CA VAL A 450 -14.75 0.63 12.82
C VAL A 450 -15.72 1.17 13.87
N LEU A 451 -16.20 0.31 14.76
CA LEU A 451 -17.09 0.74 15.85
C LEU A 451 -16.36 1.67 16.83
N ALA A 452 -15.12 1.35 17.22
CA ALA A 452 -14.32 2.22 18.09
C ALA A 452 -14.09 3.60 17.46
N GLU A 453 -13.84 3.64 16.16
CA GLU A 453 -13.71 4.89 15.42
C GLU A 453 -15.01 5.69 15.38
N ALA A 454 -16.14 5.02 15.15
CA ALA A 454 -17.46 5.66 15.16
C ALA A 454 -17.84 6.20 16.54
N MET A 455 -17.54 5.48 17.61
CA MET A 455 -17.87 5.85 18.99
C MET A 455 -16.93 6.91 19.59
N GLY A 456 -15.67 6.96 19.13
CA GLY A 456 -14.67 7.95 19.61
C GLY A 456 -14.90 9.37 19.07
N ARG A 457 -15.93 9.59 18.25
CA ARG A 457 -16.17 10.88 17.58
C ARG A 457 -17.16 11.73 18.33
N GLY A 458 -16.80 12.98 18.56
CA GLY A 458 -17.76 14.04 18.82
C GLY A 458 -18.62 14.32 17.57
N VAL A 459 -19.85 14.78 17.77
CA VAL A 459 -20.74 15.21 16.67
C VAL A 459 -20.03 16.32 15.89
N GLY A 460 -19.70 16.07 14.61
CA GLY A 460 -19.06 17.04 13.71
C GLY A 460 -17.56 16.84 13.42
N GLU A 461 -16.92 15.83 14.00
CA GLU A 461 -15.52 15.50 13.63
C GLU A 461 -15.44 14.76 12.28
N PRO A 462 -14.37 14.99 11.48
CA PRO A 462 -14.22 14.32 10.19
C PRO A 462 -14.08 12.81 10.37
N ARG A 463 -14.61 12.05 9.42
CA ARG A 463 -14.47 10.58 9.39
C ARG A 463 -12.99 10.18 9.43
N GLY A 464 -12.68 9.12 10.16
CA GLY A 464 -11.33 8.62 10.29
C GLY A 464 -10.76 8.07 8.98
N ASP A 465 -9.46 7.79 8.99
CA ASP A 465 -8.72 7.40 7.79
C ASP A 465 -8.85 5.91 7.44
N LEU A 466 -9.37 5.05 8.33
CA LEU A 466 -9.42 3.59 8.15
C LEU A 466 -10.14 3.16 6.84
N PRO A 467 -11.35 3.64 6.54
CA PRO A 467 -12.04 3.25 5.31
C PRO A 467 -11.27 3.61 4.06
N ARG A 468 -10.64 4.77 4.11
CA ARG A 468 -9.84 5.28 3.01
C ARG A 468 -8.56 4.48 2.82
N LEU A 469 -7.85 4.13 3.89
CA LEU A 469 -6.64 3.30 3.84
C LEU A 469 -6.94 1.94 3.22
N LEU A 470 -8.05 1.31 3.60
CA LEU A 470 -8.48 0.03 3.05
C LEU A 470 -8.85 0.15 1.56
N ALA A 471 -9.61 1.18 1.19
CA ALA A 471 -9.96 1.42 -0.21
C ALA A 471 -8.74 1.74 -1.08
N GLU A 472 -7.83 2.58 -0.60
CA GLU A 472 -6.58 2.88 -1.29
C GLU A 472 -5.75 1.61 -1.52
N ALA A 473 -5.63 0.72 -0.53
CA ALA A 473 -4.91 -0.55 -0.67
C ALA A 473 -5.54 -1.47 -1.75
N MET A 474 -6.86 -1.63 -1.73
CA MET A 474 -7.59 -2.43 -2.73
C MET A 474 -7.43 -1.86 -4.14
N LEU A 475 -7.59 -0.54 -4.28
CA LEU A 475 -7.49 0.14 -5.57
C LEU A 475 -6.06 0.12 -6.12
N HIS A 476 -5.06 0.22 -5.26
CA HIS A 476 -3.66 0.04 -5.68
C HIS A 476 -3.43 -1.35 -6.27
N ARG A 477 -3.96 -2.40 -5.64
CA ARG A 477 -3.89 -3.77 -6.17
C ARG A 477 -4.58 -3.91 -7.52
N ALA A 478 -5.75 -3.32 -7.65
CA ALA A 478 -6.47 -3.30 -8.91
C ALA A 478 -5.64 -2.59 -10.01
N GLN A 479 -4.93 -1.53 -9.68
CA GLN A 479 -4.07 -0.81 -10.61
C GLN A 479 -2.83 -1.62 -11.01
N CYS A 480 -2.21 -2.33 -10.09
CA CYS A 480 -1.12 -3.27 -10.42
C CYS A 480 -1.58 -4.33 -11.42
N HIS A 481 -2.78 -4.89 -11.23
CA HIS A 481 -3.35 -5.85 -12.18
C HIS A 481 -3.75 -5.21 -13.52
N LEU A 482 -4.24 -3.98 -13.50
CA LEU A 482 -4.65 -3.26 -14.72
C LEU A 482 -3.48 -3.06 -15.70
N VAL A 483 -2.28 -2.84 -15.19
CA VAL A 483 -1.09 -2.63 -16.04
C VAL A 483 -0.47 -3.92 -16.55
N GLU A 484 -0.81 -5.07 -15.98
CA GLU A 484 -0.27 -6.37 -16.38
C GLU A 484 -0.60 -6.69 -17.83
N GLY A 485 0.40 -7.18 -18.57
CA GLY A 485 0.29 -7.49 -19.99
C GLY A 485 0.17 -6.27 -20.91
N LYS A 486 0.29 -5.04 -20.40
CA LYS A 486 0.31 -3.84 -21.25
C LYS A 486 1.62 -3.68 -21.99
N ASP A 487 1.53 -3.32 -23.25
CA ASP A 487 2.67 -3.01 -24.10
C ASP A 487 3.10 -1.55 -23.87
N ILE A 488 4.30 -1.37 -23.33
CA ILE A 488 4.86 -0.06 -23.04
C ILE A 488 6.08 0.17 -23.93
N LEU A 489 6.06 1.26 -24.67
CA LEU A 489 7.22 1.72 -25.45
C LEU A 489 8.11 2.58 -24.57
N LEU A 490 9.37 2.22 -24.45
CA LEU A 490 10.39 3.04 -23.83
C LEU A 490 11.36 3.56 -24.87
N ILE A 491 11.69 4.85 -24.81
CA ILE A 491 12.67 5.49 -25.65
C ILE A 491 13.91 5.82 -24.80
N GLY A 492 15.03 5.18 -25.13
CA GLY A 492 16.27 5.28 -24.36
C GLY A 492 16.26 4.46 -23.08
N ALA A 493 17.21 3.58 -22.93
CA ALA A 493 17.33 2.72 -21.76
C ALA A 493 18.04 3.40 -20.58
N GLY A 494 18.98 4.29 -20.87
CA GLY A 494 19.89 4.85 -19.87
C GLY A 494 20.95 3.84 -19.43
N GLY A 495 21.80 4.22 -18.50
CA GLY A 495 22.85 3.38 -17.98
C GLY A 495 22.37 2.34 -16.96
N VAL A 496 23.32 1.60 -16.36
CA VAL A 496 23.08 0.56 -15.34
C VAL A 496 22.27 1.11 -14.14
N SER A 497 22.41 2.39 -13.82
CA SER A 497 21.61 3.04 -12.77
C SER A 497 20.08 3.00 -13.02
N LYS A 498 19.64 2.58 -14.21
CA LYS A 498 18.24 2.40 -14.59
C LYS A 498 17.81 0.92 -14.59
N SER A 499 18.62 -0.01 -14.10
CA SER A 499 18.29 -1.45 -14.03
C SER A 499 16.97 -1.73 -13.31
N PHE A 500 16.62 -0.94 -12.31
CA PHE A 500 15.36 -1.04 -11.59
C PHE A 500 14.11 -0.91 -12.49
N VAL A 501 14.21 -0.24 -13.66
CA VAL A 501 13.09 -0.11 -14.61
C VAL A 501 12.70 -1.48 -15.16
N TRP A 502 13.67 -2.29 -15.50
CA TRP A 502 13.46 -3.63 -16.07
C TRP A 502 12.96 -4.62 -15.04
N GLU A 503 13.48 -4.55 -13.82
CA GLU A 503 13.03 -5.34 -12.68
C GLU A 503 11.57 -5.02 -12.33
N ALA A 504 11.27 -3.74 -12.13
CA ALA A 504 9.91 -3.30 -11.82
C ALA A 504 8.91 -3.61 -12.94
N ALA A 505 9.31 -3.43 -14.21
CA ALA A 505 8.47 -3.79 -15.35
C ALA A 505 8.09 -5.27 -15.35
N ARG A 506 9.05 -6.15 -15.06
CA ARG A 506 8.82 -7.59 -14.91
C ARG A 506 7.87 -7.87 -13.73
N ASP A 507 8.10 -7.25 -12.57
CA ASP A 507 7.29 -7.47 -11.37
C ASP A 507 5.84 -7.00 -11.55
N TYR A 508 5.61 -5.97 -12.35
CA TYR A 508 4.27 -5.51 -12.74
C TYR A 508 3.70 -6.24 -13.98
N GLY A 509 4.42 -7.22 -14.52
CA GLY A 509 3.99 -7.97 -15.71
C GLY A 509 3.86 -7.12 -16.98
N LEU A 510 4.60 -6.01 -17.08
CA LEU A 510 4.62 -5.14 -18.25
C LEU A 510 5.40 -5.77 -19.42
N ARG A 511 4.95 -5.56 -20.64
CA ARG A 511 5.67 -5.95 -21.85
C ARG A 511 6.37 -4.72 -22.42
N ILE A 512 7.68 -4.66 -22.26
CA ILE A 512 8.46 -3.50 -22.69
C ILE A 512 8.95 -3.68 -24.12
N HIS A 513 8.72 -2.65 -24.96
CA HIS A 513 9.35 -2.46 -26.26
C HIS A 513 10.33 -1.31 -26.12
N LEU A 514 11.61 -1.55 -26.35
CA LEU A 514 12.67 -0.58 -26.13
C LEU A 514 13.28 -0.12 -27.43
N VAL A 515 13.31 1.18 -27.66
CA VAL A 515 14.13 1.84 -28.70
C VAL A 515 15.41 2.33 -28.04
N GLU A 516 16.57 1.86 -28.53
CA GLU A 516 17.87 2.18 -27.93
C GLU A 516 18.94 2.38 -29.01
N SER A 517 19.83 3.35 -28.78
CA SER A 517 20.88 3.70 -29.74
C SER A 517 22.08 2.73 -29.72
N ASP A 518 22.36 2.11 -28.58
CA ASP A 518 23.39 1.09 -28.44
C ASP A 518 22.80 -0.29 -28.77
N PRO A 519 23.19 -0.92 -29.88
CA PRO A 519 22.66 -2.23 -30.26
C PRO A 519 23.08 -3.37 -29.31
N GLU A 520 24.13 -3.18 -28.51
CA GLU A 520 24.63 -4.16 -27.54
C GLU A 520 24.22 -3.83 -26.09
N HIS A 521 23.25 -2.90 -25.91
CA HIS A 521 22.85 -2.48 -24.60
C HIS A 521 22.36 -3.64 -23.72
N PHE A 522 22.77 -3.66 -22.44
CA PHE A 522 22.45 -4.76 -21.51
C PHE A 522 20.94 -5.04 -21.37
N ALA A 523 20.09 -4.06 -21.56
CA ALA A 523 18.64 -4.19 -21.46
C ALA A 523 18.03 -5.01 -22.62
N ALA A 524 18.77 -5.29 -23.70
CA ALA A 524 18.26 -6.04 -24.85
C ALA A 524 17.71 -7.42 -24.47
N GLY A 525 18.34 -8.09 -23.50
CA GLY A 525 17.89 -9.39 -22.99
C GLY A 525 16.77 -9.32 -21.94
N LEU A 526 16.35 -8.14 -21.51
CA LEU A 526 15.40 -7.92 -20.41
C LEU A 526 14.03 -7.41 -20.88
N VAL A 527 13.88 -7.14 -22.18
CA VAL A 527 12.67 -6.55 -22.76
C VAL A 527 11.97 -7.50 -23.72
N GLN A 528 10.67 -7.27 -23.96
CA GLN A 528 9.87 -8.07 -24.90
C GLN A 528 10.34 -7.89 -26.34
N THR A 529 10.69 -6.66 -26.73
CA THR A 529 11.19 -6.35 -28.06
C THR A 529 12.26 -5.28 -27.95
N PHE A 530 13.44 -5.55 -28.49
CA PHE A 530 14.51 -4.60 -28.60
C PHE A 530 14.59 -4.04 -30.04
N LEU A 531 14.60 -2.71 -30.15
CA LEU A 531 14.59 -1.98 -31.41
C LEU A 531 15.84 -1.09 -31.49
N PRO A 532 16.97 -1.61 -32.00
CA PRO A 532 18.18 -0.80 -32.15
C PRO A 532 17.94 0.29 -33.18
N TYR A 533 18.10 1.55 -32.78
CA TYR A 533 17.99 2.71 -33.62
C TYR A 533 18.79 3.87 -33.05
N ASP A 534 19.77 4.37 -33.80
CA ASP A 534 20.62 5.49 -33.38
C ASP A 534 19.85 6.81 -33.38
N SER A 535 19.49 7.31 -32.24
CA SER A 535 18.82 8.58 -32.00
C SER A 535 19.65 9.57 -31.18
N ARG A 536 20.97 9.38 -31.06
CA ARG A 536 21.85 10.20 -30.20
C ARG A 536 21.93 11.65 -30.62
N GLU A 537 21.66 12.00 -31.88
CA GLU A 537 21.68 13.36 -32.36
C GLU A 537 20.31 14.03 -32.16
N HIS A 538 20.03 14.44 -30.95
CA HIS A 538 18.73 14.97 -30.51
C HIS A 538 18.33 16.31 -31.14
N ARG A 539 19.18 16.94 -31.95
CA ARG A 539 18.80 18.07 -32.78
C ARG A 539 17.83 17.68 -33.90
N TRP A 540 17.72 16.41 -34.22
CA TRP A 540 16.86 15.81 -35.24
C TRP A 540 15.75 14.93 -34.66
N ASP A 541 15.28 15.26 -33.47
CA ASP A 541 14.26 14.46 -32.80
C ASP A 541 12.95 14.34 -33.58
N GLU A 542 12.59 15.32 -34.41
CA GLU A 542 11.43 15.24 -35.32
C GLU A 542 11.60 14.11 -36.32
N GLU A 543 12.71 14.08 -37.00
CA GLU A 543 13.05 13.06 -38.00
C GLU A 543 13.23 11.70 -37.34
N HIS A 544 13.85 11.65 -36.14
CA HIS A 544 13.95 10.43 -35.33
C HIS A 544 12.57 9.91 -34.96
N ALA A 545 11.64 10.75 -34.54
CA ALA A 545 10.28 10.36 -34.22
C ALA A 545 9.56 9.72 -35.39
N GLU A 546 9.67 10.31 -36.62
CA GLU A 546 9.10 9.74 -37.83
C GLU A 546 9.67 8.35 -38.12
N ARG A 547 10.99 8.17 -38.01
CA ARG A 547 11.67 6.88 -38.19
C ARG A 547 11.27 5.83 -37.18
N VAL A 548 11.15 6.22 -35.92
CA VAL A 548 10.68 5.31 -34.85
C VAL A 548 9.23 4.88 -35.11
N LEU A 549 8.36 5.80 -35.55
CA LEU A 549 6.98 5.48 -35.94
C LEU A 549 6.91 4.52 -37.16
N GLU A 550 7.78 4.68 -38.13
CA GLU A 550 7.92 3.75 -39.25
C GLU A 550 8.38 2.37 -38.78
N LEU A 551 9.38 2.33 -37.90
CA LEU A 551 9.90 1.11 -37.33
C LEU A 551 8.82 0.34 -36.53
N LEU A 552 8.03 1.01 -35.72
CA LEU A 552 6.93 0.40 -35.00
C LEU A 552 5.87 -0.17 -35.95
N ARG A 553 5.49 0.59 -37.00
CA ARG A 553 4.53 0.13 -38.02
C ARG A 553 5.06 -1.09 -38.78
N SER A 554 6.33 -1.11 -39.16
CA SER A 554 6.95 -2.23 -39.88
C SER A 554 7.00 -3.51 -39.07
N ARG A 555 7.04 -3.39 -37.73
CA ARG A 555 7.04 -4.51 -36.77
C ARG A 555 5.65 -4.86 -36.26
N GLY A 556 4.60 -4.16 -36.67
CA GLY A 556 3.22 -4.36 -36.24
C GLY A 556 3.00 -4.05 -34.74
N LEU A 557 3.89 -3.23 -34.14
CA LEU A 557 3.81 -2.89 -32.71
C LEU A 557 2.81 -1.76 -32.49
N ARG A 558 1.93 -1.95 -31.51
CA ARG A 558 0.93 -0.97 -31.07
C ARG A 558 0.97 -0.81 -29.55
N PRO A 559 1.92 -0.01 -29.03
CA PRO A 559 2.04 0.17 -27.58
C PRO A 559 0.82 0.92 -27.03
N HIS A 560 0.51 0.61 -25.76
CA HIS A 560 -0.56 1.27 -25.01
C HIS A 560 -0.09 2.59 -24.40
N ALA A 561 1.21 2.75 -24.15
CA ALA A 561 1.82 3.96 -23.63
C ALA A 561 3.25 4.12 -24.16
N CYS A 562 3.76 5.36 -24.16
CA CYS A 562 5.12 5.69 -24.55
C CYS A 562 5.75 6.59 -23.49
N LEU A 563 6.94 6.22 -22.99
CA LEU A 563 7.64 6.87 -21.89
C LEU A 563 9.15 6.96 -22.16
N SER A 564 9.83 7.84 -21.43
CA SER A 564 11.27 7.83 -21.25
C SER A 564 11.64 8.14 -19.79
N TYR A 565 12.62 7.43 -19.29
CA TYR A 565 13.26 7.69 -17.99
C TYR A 565 14.70 8.24 -18.15
N TRP A 566 15.08 8.49 -19.40
CA TRP A 566 16.38 9.00 -19.77
C TRP A 566 16.31 10.43 -20.27
N ASP A 567 17.09 11.31 -19.66
CA ASP A 567 16.99 12.76 -19.87
C ASP A 567 17.11 13.18 -21.34
N ASP A 568 17.97 12.56 -22.11
CA ASP A 568 18.20 12.95 -23.49
C ASP A 568 17.01 12.58 -24.40
N CYS A 569 16.29 11.53 -24.07
CA CYS A 569 15.22 10.98 -24.90
C CYS A 569 13.83 11.49 -24.58
N VAL A 570 13.65 12.36 -23.57
CA VAL A 570 12.30 12.81 -23.14
C VAL A 570 11.54 13.57 -24.22
N VAL A 571 12.24 14.35 -25.08
CA VAL A 571 11.62 15.09 -26.18
C VAL A 571 11.22 14.14 -27.29
N LEU A 572 12.10 13.23 -27.68
CA LEU A 572 11.83 12.19 -28.68
C LEU A 572 10.64 11.32 -28.25
N ALA A 573 10.61 10.90 -26.98
CA ALA A 573 9.49 10.12 -26.42
C ALA A 573 8.16 10.88 -26.51
N ALA A 574 8.16 12.18 -26.20
CA ALA A 574 6.95 13.00 -26.30
C ALA A 574 6.47 13.15 -27.76
N LEU A 575 7.39 13.29 -28.74
CA LEU A 575 7.06 13.35 -30.17
C LEU A 575 6.49 12.02 -30.67
N VAL A 576 7.11 10.89 -30.30
CA VAL A 576 6.61 9.55 -30.66
C VAL A 576 5.25 9.31 -30.01
N CYS A 577 5.08 9.68 -28.73
CA CYS A 577 3.82 9.59 -28.02
C CYS A 577 2.70 10.36 -28.75
N GLN A 578 2.98 11.59 -29.17
CA GLN A 578 2.06 12.41 -29.96
C GLN A 578 1.73 11.77 -31.33
N GLY A 579 2.75 11.25 -32.02
CA GLY A 579 2.57 10.58 -33.35
C GLY A 579 1.76 9.29 -33.27
N LEU A 580 1.75 8.62 -32.12
CA LEU A 580 0.92 7.44 -31.82
C LEU A 580 -0.49 7.79 -31.31
N GLY A 581 -0.77 9.06 -31.04
CA GLY A 581 -2.04 9.49 -30.43
C GLY A 581 -2.20 9.03 -28.97
N LEU A 582 -1.09 8.76 -28.29
CA LEU A 582 -1.07 8.31 -26.90
C LEU A 582 -1.07 9.49 -25.92
N ARG A 583 -1.47 9.22 -24.68
CA ARG A 583 -1.42 10.22 -23.60
C ARG A 583 0.02 10.45 -23.15
N GLY A 584 0.41 11.70 -22.99
CA GLY A 584 1.72 12.10 -22.49
C GLY A 584 1.87 13.62 -22.49
N PRO A 585 2.98 14.14 -21.98
CA PRO A 585 3.25 15.57 -22.01
C PRO A 585 3.44 16.07 -23.44
N ALA A 586 2.93 17.26 -23.73
CA ALA A 586 3.06 17.87 -25.05
C ALA A 586 4.55 18.11 -25.39
N PRO A 587 5.03 17.79 -26.59
CA PRO A 587 6.44 17.99 -26.99
C PRO A 587 6.96 19.41 -26.75
N ALA A 588 6.11 20.41 -27.00
CA ALA A 588 6.46 21.81 -26.76
C ALA A 588 6.72 22.11 -25.29
N ALA A 589 5.93 21.51 -24.38
CA ALA A 589 6.11 21.66 -22.94
C ALA A 589 7.40 20.96 -22.46
N VAL A 590 7.68 19.74 -22.95
CA VAL A 590 8.90 19.01 -22.64
C VAL A 590 10.14 19.76 -23.11
N ARG A 591 10.11 20.34 -24.32
CA ARG A 591 11.20 21.18 -24.84
C ARG A 591 11.46 22.42 -24.00
N VAL A 592 10.40 23.07 -23.51
CA VAL A 592 10.57 24.21 -22.59
C VAL A 592 11.21 23.74 -21.29
N ALA A 593 10.75 22.65 -20.69
CA ALA A 593 11.27 22.12 -19.44
C ALA A 593 12.73 21.62 -19.55
N LYS A 594 13.06 20.91 -20.65
CA LYS A 594 14.41 20.36 -20.86
C LYS A 594 15.47 21.44 -21.08
N GLN A 595 15.12 22.57 -21.67
CA GLN A 595 16.07 23.65 -21.97
C GLN A 595 16.06 24.72 -20.86
N LYS A 596 17.06 24.68 -19.98
CA LYS A 596 17.15 25.53 -18.78
C LYS A 596 16.92 27.03 -19.07
N SER A 597 17.56 27.60 -20.11
CA SER A 597 17.37 29.02 -20.46
C SER A 597 15.95 29.35 -20.92
N ARG A 598 15.31 28.43 -21.64
CA ARG A 598 13.90 28.57 -22.07
C ARG A 598 12.95 28.46 -20.88
N THR A 599 13.20 27.52 -19.97
CA THR A 599 12.41 27.38 -18.74
C THR A 599 12.40 28.70 -17.96
N HIS A 600 13.57 29.24 -17.65
CA HIS A 600 13.68 30.49 -16.91
C HIS A 600 13.10 31.70 -17.68
N GLY A 601 13.38 31.82 -19.00
CA GLY A 601 12.79 32.85 -19.83
C GLY A 601 11.27 32.75 -19.96
N HIS A 602 10.71 31.54 -19.92
CA HIS A 602 9.27 31.32 -19.89
C HIS A 602 8.66 31.72 -18.54
N LEU A 603 9.28 31.32 -17.45
CA LEU A 603 8.82 31.62 -16.09
C LEU A 603 8.94 33.10 -15.71
N GLN A 604 9.89 33.85 -16.30
CA GLN A 604 9.98 35.32 -16.10
C GLN A 604 8.72 36.06 -16.56
N ARG A 605 7.93 35.47 -17.46
CA ARG A 605 6.63 35.99 -17.93
C ARG A 605 5.46 35.55 -17.03
N SER A 606 5.70 34.64 -16.10
CA SER A 606 4.72 34.21 -15.10
C SER A 606 4.73 35.16 -13.89
N PRO A 607 3.62 35.38 -13.21
CA PRO A 607 3.58 36.18 -11.99
C PRO A 607 4.37 35.55 -10.83
N ALA A 608 4.72 34.29 -10.92
CA ALA A 608 5.48 33.57 -9.89
C ALA A 608 6.99 33.83 -10.02
N ALA A 609 7.62 34.35 -8.96
CA ALA A 609 9.01 34.79 -8.95
C ALA A 609 10.02 33.65 -8.74
N PHE A 610 9.82 32.47 -9.36
CA PHE A 610 10.72 31.33 -9.19
C PHE A 610 11.89 31.31 -10.18
N ALA A 611 11.77 32.07 -11.27
CA ALA A 611 12.81 32.16 -12.27
C ALA A 611 14.09 32.81 -11.74
N VAL A 612 15.23 32.30 -12.21
CA VAL A 612 16.54 32.88 -11.95
C VAL A 612 17.05 33.59 -13.19
N PRO A 613 17.58 34.81 -13.12
CA PRO A 613 18.21 35.48 -14.24
C PRO A 613 19.30 34.62 -14.88
N CYS A 614 19.21 34.41 -16.17
CA CYS A 614 20.19 33.61 -16.89
C CYS A 614 20.35 34.06 -18.34
N ARG A 615 21.47 33.69 -18.98
CA ARG A 615 21.79 33.94 -20.38
C ARG A 615 22.44 32.72 -21.02
N ARG A 616 21.96 32.35 -22.17
CA ARG A 616 22.53 31.27 -23.00
C ARG A 616 23.84 31.73 -23.64
N LEU A 617 24.84 30.81 -23.67
CA LEU A 617 26.15 31.03 -24.25
C LEU A 617 26.38 30.01 -25.37
N GLN A 618 26.50 30.49 -26.59
CA GLN A 618 26.83 29.70 -27.81
C GLN A 618 28.11 30.17 -28.50
N SER A 619 28.55 31.35 -28.17
CA SER A 619 29.71 32.00 -28.74
C SER A 619 30.44 32.89 -27.77
N HIS A 620 31.67 33.28 -28.05
CA HIS A 620 32.39 34.25 -27.24
C HIS A 620 31.64 35.59 -27.10
N GLY A 621 30.94 36.06 -28.16
CA GLY A 621 30.12 37.24 -28.08
C GLY A 621 28.91 37.13 -27.17
N ASP A 622 28.40 35.90 -26.95
CA ASP A 622 27.35 35.66 -25.96
C ASP A 622 27.87 35.75 -24.53
N VAL A 623 29.12 35.29 -24.33
CA VAL A 623 29.76 35.40 -22.99
C VAL A 623 29.89 36.88 -22.61
N GLU A 624 30.36 37.73 -23.50
CA GLU A 624 30.45 39.17 -23.28
C GLU A 624 29.10 39.80 -22.90
N ARG A 625 28.04 39.44 -23.62
CA ARG A 625 26.69 39.93 -23.30
C ARG A 625 26.16 39.39 -21.97
N ALA A 626 26.48 38.12 -21.67
CA ALA A 626 26.01 37.48 -20.46
C ALA A 626 26.68 38.02 -19.19
N VAL A 627 28.00 38.23 -19.22
CA VAL A 627 28.75 38.77 -18.07
C VAL A 627 28.38 40.21 -17.76
N ALA A 628 27.89 40.96 -18.77
CA ALA A 628 27.36 42.28 -18.57
C ALA A 628 25.93 42.29 -17.97
N ALA A 629 25.18 41.17 -18.07
CA ALA A 629 23.76 41.11 -17.73
C ALA A 629 23.44 40.25 -16.50
N VAL A 630 24.34 39.32 -16.11
CA VAL A 630 24.17 38.45 -14.96
C VAL A 630 25.12 38.85 -13.84
N PRO A 631 24.59 39.13 -12.65
CA PRO A 631 25.45 39.55 -11.51
C PRO A 631 26.33 38.39 -11.03
N PHE A 632 27.53 38.72 -10.52
CA PHE A 632 28.42 37.76 -9.88
C PHE A 632 28.27 37.78 -8.35
N PRO A 633 28.51 36.64 -7.68
CA PRO A 633 28.90 35.37 -8.24
C PRO A 633 27.78 34.73 -9.08
N ALA A 634 28.15 33.94 -10.13
CA ALA A 634 27.25 33.33 -11.06
C ALA A 634 27.61 31.83 -11.27
N VAL A 635 26.72 31.04 -11.80
CA VAL A 635 26.93 29.64 -12.14
C VAL A 635 26.97 29.48 -13.66
N ALA A 636 28.09 28.99 -14.15
CA ALA A 636 28.24 28.57 -15.54
C ALA A 636 28.00 27.07 -15.62
N LYS A 637 27.08 26.61 -16.49
CA LYS A 637 26.72 25.20 -16.66
C LYS A 637 26.31 24.90 -18.09
N LEU A 638 26.26 23.61 -18.45
CA LEU A 638 25.69 23.17 -19.72
C LEU A 638 24.18 23.44 -19.77
N GLU A 639 23.68 23.82 -20.94
CA GLU A 639 22.26 24.09 -21.20
C GLU A 639 21.40 22.84 -20.97
N PHE A 640 21.87 21.69 -21.45
CA PHE A 640 21.19 20.40 -21.40
C PHE A 640 21.87 19.38 -20.46
N GLY A 641 22.91 19.81 -19.74
CA GLY A 641 23.73 18.93 -18.92
C GLY A 641 22.99 18.28 -17.76
N ALA A 642 23.52 17.16 -17.27
CA ALA A 642 23.10 16.41 -16.10
C ALA A 642 24.27 16.08 -15.17
N GLY A 643 24.01 15.67 -13.91
CA GLY A 643 25.01 15.17 -12.97
C GLY A 643 26.12 16.17 -12.63
N ALA A 644 25.83 17.46 -12.61
CA ALA A 644 26.78 18.56 -12.34
C ALA A 644 27.99 18.63 -13.30
N VAL A 645 28.00 17.87 -14.41
CA VAL A 645 29.08 17.94 -15.40
C VAL A 645 29.15 19.33 -16.03
N GLY A 646 30.33 19.92 -16.00
CA GLY A 646 30.57 21.27 -16.53
C GLY A 646 29.97 22.40 -15.69
N VAL A 647 29.41 22.14 -14.53
CA VAL A 647 28.90 23.17 -13.61
C VAL A 647 30.04 23.79 -12.83
N ARG A 648 30.08 25.12 -12.73
CA ARG A 648 31.09 25.86 -11.98
C ARG A 648 30.57 27.19 -11.46
N LEU A 649 30.88 27.46 -10.19
CA LEU A 649 30.77 28.80 -9.63
C LEU A 649 31.85 29.70 -10.25
N VAL A 650 31.46 30.83 -10.80
CA VAL A 650 32.35 31.86 -11.36
C VAL A 650 32.13 33.18 -10.61
N GLU A 651 33.20 33.78 -10.17
CA GLU A 651 33.16 34.99 -9.34
C GLU A 651 33.29 36.26 -10.16
N ASN A 652 33.72 36.12 -11.41
CA ASN A 652 33.93 37.27 -12.30
C ASN A 652 33.92 36.86 -13.78
N ALA A 653 33.92 37.85 -14.67
CA ALA A 653 33.90 37.67 -16.12
C ALA A 653 35.09 36.83 -16.63
N ALA A 654 36.29 37.06 -16.10
CA ALA A 654 37.49 36.32 -16.58
C ALA A 654 37.37 34.81 -16.28
N GLN A 655 36.87 34.40 -15.12
CA GLN A 655 36.60 33.02 -14.80
C GLN A 655 35.50 32.42 -15.70
N CYS A 656 34.46 33.18 -16.03
CA CYS A 656 33.41 32.75 -16.94
C CYS A 656 33.96 32.48 -18.35
N HIS A 657 34.75 33.41 -18.91
CA HIS A 657 35.40 33.23 -20.21
C HIS A 657 36.31 31.99 -20.24
N ALA A 658 37.17 31.87 -19.23
CA ALA A 658 38.10 30.74 -19.13
C ALA A 658 37.34 29.40 -19.05
N HIS A 659 36.26 29.33 -18.28
CA HIS A 659 35.46 28.13 -18.13
C HIS A 659 34.72 27.76 -19.40
N ALA A 660 34.08 28.72 -20.07
CA ALA A 660 33.37 28.49 -21.34
C ALA A 660 34.35 28.02 -22.43
N ALA A 661 35.50 28.69 -22.58
CA ALA A 661 36.53 28.30 -23.56
C ALA A 661 37.08 26.90 -23.30
N ARG A 662 37.22 26.50 -22.01
CA ARG A 662 37.63 25.15 -21.64
C ARG A 662 36.59 24.14 -22.04
N LEU A 663 35.29 24.32 -21.66
CA LEU A 663 34.25 23.37 -21.96
C LEU A 663 34.05 23.21 -23.48
N TRP A 664 34.02 24.26 -24.25
CA TRP A 664 33.89 24.19 -25.72
C TRP A 664 35.04 23.48 -26.42
N ARG A 665 36.23 23.49 -25.82
CA ARG A 665 37.41 22.76 -26.33
C ARG A 665 37.42 21.32 -25.91
N ASP A 666 37.11 21.01 -24.65
CA ASP A 666 37.38 19.74 -24.00
C ASP A 666 36.17 18.77 -24.06
N LEU A 667 34.91 19.28 -24.09
CA LEU A 667 33.71 18.46 -24.21
C LEU A 667 33.27 18.30 -25.67
N ARG A 668 33.26 17.07 -26.15
CA ARG A 668 32.84 16.69 -27.50
C ARG A 668 31.62 15.81 -27.46
N ASP A 669 30.80 15.88 -28.54
CA ASP A 669 29.52 15.18 -28.66
C ASP A 669 29.64 13.64 -28.60
N ASP A 670 30.85 13.09 -28.87
CA ASP A 670 31.04 11.65 -29.12
C ASP A 670 31.78 10.89 -28.04
N ALA A 671 32.20 11.57 -26.93
CA ALA A 671 33.24 10.89 -26.28
C ALA A 671 33.01 10.41 -24.85
N ASP A 672 32.85 11.27 -23.90
CA ASP A 672 33.35 10.79 -22.64
C ASP A 672 32.27 10.65 -21.56
N HIS A 673 31.07 11.11 -21.86
CA HIS A 673 29.99 11.15 -20.87
C HIS A 673 28.61 10.93 -21.51
N PRO A 674 28.26 9.69 -21.86
CA PRO A 674 26.92 9.39 -22.40
C PRO A 674 25.83 9.88 -21.46
N GLY A 675 24.84 10.55 -22.00
CA GLY A 675 23.66 10.99 -21.23
C GLY A 675 23.81 12.30 -20.47
N ILE A 676 24.83 13.09 -20.74
CA ILE A 676 24.96 14.44 -20.17
C ILE A 676 24.37 15.55 -21.05
N GLY A 677 23.61 15.20 -22.08
CA GLY A 677 22.95 16.15 -22.97
C GLY A 677 23.78 16.66 -24.12
N LEU A 678 24.91 16.04 -24.45
CA LEU A 678 25.77 16.46 -25.57
C LEU A 678 25.10 16.23 -26.94
N GLY A 679 24.19 15.26 -27.06
CA GLY A 679 23.36 15.08 -28.26
C GLY A 679 22.48 16.31 -28.61
N TRP A 680 22.31 17.23 -27.65
CA TRP A 680 21.65 18.52 -27.83
C TRP A 680 22.65 19.65 -28.16
N GLY A 681 23.93 19.35 -28.20
CA GLY A 681 25.03 20.31 -28.33
C GLY A 681 25.56 20.82 -26.99
N ASN A 682 26.75 21.39 -27.03
CA ASN A 682 27.47 21.88 -25.83
C ASN A 682 27.21 23.37 -25.53
N ALA A 683 26.05 23.91 -25.89
CA ALA A 683 25.65 25.24 -25.47
C ALA A 683 25.66 25.34 -23.92
N MET A 684 26.09 26.48 -23.43
CA MET A 684 26.19 26.76 -21.99
C MET A 684 25.14 27.79 -21.54
N LEU A 685 25.05 27.93 -20.24
CA LEU A 685 24.20 28.89 -19.54
C LEU A 685 25.03 29.58 -18.46
N LEU A 686 24.95 30.91 -18.41
CA LEU A 686 25.37 31.69 -17.25
C LEU A 686 24.12 32.10 -16.45
N MET A 687 24.07 31.73 -15.19
CA MET A 687 22.92 31.90 -14.30
C MET A 687 23.37 32.59 -13.01
N GLU A 688 22.55 33.49 -12.48
CA GLU A 688 22.78 34.09 -11.16
C GLU A 688 22.93 32.99 -10.10
N TYR A 689 23.87 33.15 -9.19
CA TYR A 689 24.03 32.22 -8.06
C TYR A 689 22.87 32.39 -7.08
N VAL A 690 22.21 31.32 -6.76
CA VAL A 690 21.12 31.26 -5.78
C VAL A 690 21.66 30.70 -4.46
N PRO A 691 21.70 31.49 -3.38
CA PRO A 691 22.05 30.97 -2.05
C PRO A 691 20.88 30.16 -1.48
N GLY A 692 21.19 29.22 -0.59
CA GLY A 692 20.20 28.41 0.11
C GLY A 692 20.45 26.90 -0.02
N THR A 693 19.58 26.12 0.61
CA THR A 693 19.59 24.65 0.56
C THR A 693 18.97 24.15 -0.74
N GLU A 694 19.45 23.02 -1.22
CA GLU A 694 19.03 22.41 -2.47
C GLU A 694 18.10 21.22 -2.18
N HIS A 695 17.04 21.10 -2.97
CA HIS A 695 15.98 20.14 -2.75
C HIS A 695 15.45 19.60 -4.08
N ASP A 696 15.18 18.30 -4.13
CA ASP A 696 14.38 17.68 -5.18
C ASP A 696 12.92 17.59 -4.75
N VAL A 697 12.03 17.86 -5.69
CA VAL A 697 10.59 17.67 -5.52
C VAL A 697 10.10 16.76 -6.63
N ASP A 698 9.80 15.52 -6.27
CA ASP A 698 9.16 14.58 -7.19
C ASP A 698 7.64 14.74 -7.14
N LEU A 699 7.02 14.99 -8.30
CA LEU A 699 5.60 15.25 -8.45
C LEU A 699 4.94 14.19 -9.32
N VAL A 700 3.75 13.73 -8.93
CA VAL A 700 2.83 12.99 -9.79
C VAL A 700 1.68 13.91 -10.17
N VAL A 701 1.55 14.21 -11.46
CA VAL A 701 0.54 15.14 -12.00
C VAL A 701 -0.34 14.41 -13.01
N PHE A 702 -1.64 14.56 -12.89
CA PHE A 702 -2.64 14.01 -13.79
C PHE A 702 -3.69 15.09 -14.12
N GLU A 703 -3.87 15.38 -15.41
CA GLU A 703 -4.75 16.47 -15.92
C GLU A 703 -4.48 17.83 -15.25
N GLY A 704 -3.21 18.11 -14.98
CA GLY A 704 -2.78 19.32 -14.30
C GLY A 704 -3.08 19.36 -12.79
N ARG A 705 -3.60 18.26 -12.21
CA ARG A 705 -3.83 18.14 -10.76
C ARG A 705 -2.67 17.39 -10.11
N LEU A 706 -2.22 17.89 -8.98
CA LEU A 706 -1.23 17.19 -8.15
C LEU A 706 -1.90 16.02 -7.44
N LEU A 707 -1.37 14.81 -7.66
CA LEU A 707 -1.82 13.61 -6.97
C LEU A 707 -0.89 13.21 -5.83
N GLY A 708 0.42 13.47 -5.96
CA GLY A 708 1.41 13.18 -4.93
C GLY A 708 2.65 14.03 -5.10
N ALA A 709 3.35 14.30 -3.99
CA ALA A 709 4.62 15.04 -3.98
C ALA A 709 5.51 14.57 -2.83
N TRP A 710 6.81 14.49 -3.09
CA TRP A 710 7.82 14.12 -2.12
C TRP A 710 9.00 15.07 -2.24
N VAL A 711 9.49 15.54 -1.08
CA VAL A 711 10.62 16.46 -1.00
C VAL A 711 11.79 15.73 -0.37
N SER A 712 12.93 15.70 -1.06
CA SER A 712 14.21 15.28 -0.53
C SER A 712 15.15 16.47 -0.37
N ASP A 713 16.12 16.35 0.54
CA ASP A 713 17.19 17.33 0.70
C ASP A 713 18.42 16.80 -0.03
N ASN A 714 18.97 17.61 -0.91
CA ASN A 714 20.31 17.40 -1.43
C ASN A 714 21.28 18.07 -0.46
N GLY A 715 22.23 17.29 0.07
CA GLY A 715 23.14 17.76 1.09
C GLY A 715 23.98 18.93 0.63
N PRO A 716 24.86 19.46 1.48
CA PRO A 716 25.70 20.57 1.08
C PRO A 716 26.44 20.24 -0.22
N THR A 717 26.29 21.07 -1.23
CA THR A 717 27.04 20.92 -2.47
C THR A 717 28.47 21.46 -2.32
N ARG A 718 29.46 20.68 -2.80
CA ARG A 718 30.85 21.08 -2.76
C ARG A 718 31.17 22.05 -3.90
N VAL A 719 31.38 23.32 -3.56
CA VAL A 719 31.80 24.32 -4.52
C VAL A 719 33.28 24.16 -4.86
N PRO A 720 33.75 24.59 -6.04
CA PRO A 720 33.02 25.35 -7.06
C PRO A 720 32.24 24.50 -8.08
N ALA A 721 32.29 23.19 -7.97
CA ALA A 721 31.70 22.28 -8.97
C ALA A 721 30.27 21.82 -8.63
N PHE A 722 29.73 22.19 -7.50
CA PHE A 722 28.39 21.82 -7.02
C PHE A 722 28.15 20.30 -6.96
N LEU A 723 29.18 19.56 -6.52
CA LEU A 723 29.03 18.14 -6.31
C LEU A 723 28.20 17.90 -5.04
N GLU A 724 27.15 17.11 -5.18
CA GLU A 724 26.35 16.67 -4.04
C GLU A 724 27.19 15.81 -3.09
N THR A 725 27.03 16.03 -1.78
CA THR A 725 27.80 15.27 -0.78
C THR A 725 26.94 14.34 0.04
N ALA A 726 25.66 14.61 0.13
CA ALA A 726 24.71 13.82 0.89
C ALA A 726 23.28 14.05 0.38
N ALA A 727 22.36 13.18 0.80
CA ALA A 727 20.93 13.37 0.60
C ALA A 727 20.16 12.78 1.77
N CYS A 728 18.92 13.24 1.97
CA CYS A 728 17.99 12.60 2.90
C CYS A 728 16.54 12.68 2.44
N LEU A 729 15.76 11.69 2.83
CA LEU A 729 14.32 11.59 2.62
C LEU A 729 13.66 10.95 3.86
N PRO A 730 12.62 11.52 4.47
CA PRO A 730 11.99 12.82 4.14
C PRO A 730 12.94 13.99 4.28
N SER A 731 12.58 15.11 3.66
CA SER A 731 13.28 16.38 3.91
C SER A 731 13.26 16.76 5.39
N CYS A 732 14.36 17.28 5.89
CA CYS A 732 14.49 17.79 7.25
C CYS A 732 13.79 19.15 7.45
N LEU A 733 13.25 19.73 6.38
CA LEU A 733 12.54 21.00 6.45
C LEU A 733 11.21 20.87 7.21
N PRO A 734 10.78 21.92 7.91
CA PRO A 734 9.42 22.01 8.45
C PRO A 734 8.36 21.84 7.34
N ALA A 735 7.19 21.30 7.70
CA ALA A 735 6.13 20.97 6.74
C ALA A 735 5.65 22.16 5.89
N ASP A 736 5.62 23.36 6.47
CA ASP A 736 5.25 24.59 5.76
C ASP A 736 6.26 24.97 4.66
N ARG A 737 7.56 24.72 4.91
CA ARG A 737 8.63 24.95 3.94
C ARG A 737 8.61 23.89 2.83
N GLN A 738 8.37 22.62 3.17
CA GLN A 738 8.15 21.57 2.17
C GLN A 738 6.94 21.92 1.28
N ALA A 739 5.83 22.39 1.87
CA ALA A 739 4.65 22.83 1.12
C ALA A 739 4.93 24.03 0.19
N GLN A 740 5.85 24.93 0.56
CA GLN A 740 6.31 26.03 -0.32
C GLN A 740 7.06 25.48 -1.54
N LEU A 741 7.98 24.53 -1.34
CA LEU A 741 8.71 23.88 -2.43
C LEU A 741 7.78 23.13 -3.38
N VAL A 742 6.83 22.33 -2.84
CA VAL A 742 5.85 21.59 -3.65
C VAL A 742 4.98 22.52 -4.49
N ARG A 743 4.51 23.64 -3.92
CA ARG A 743 3.75 24.65 -4.68
C ARG A 743 4.59 25.25 -5.79
N ALA A 744 5.81 25.66 -5.49
CA ALA A 744 6.72 26.24 -6.49
C ALA A 744 7.01 25.26 -7.63
N ALA A 745 7.29 23.99 -7.32
CA ALA A 745 7.53 22.95 -8.31
C ALA A 745 6.31 22.73 -9.22
N LEU A 746 5.12 22.61 -8.64
CA LEU A 746 3.87 22.43 -9.39
C LEU A 746 3.56 23.64 -10.29
N GLU A 747 3.73 24.84 -9.79
CA GLU A 747 3.51 26.07 -10.56
C GLU A 747 4.50 26.20 -11.72
N CYS A 748 5.77 25.85 -11.51
CA CYS A 748 6.77 25.80 -12.57
C CYS A 748 6.41 24.78 -13.66
N CYS A 749 6.00 23.57 -13.28
CA CYS A 749 5.54 22.54 -14.22
C CYS A 749 4.31 23.00 -15.02
N ARG A 750 3.30 23.53 -14.36
CA ARG A 750 2.08 24.05 -15.00
C ARG A 750 2.36 25.20 -15.96
N ALA A 751 3.21 26.14 -15.56
CA ALA A 751 3.62 27.26 -16.40
C ALA A 751 4.33 26.78 -17.67
N CYS A 752 5.13 25.73 -17.60
CA CYS A 752 5.75 25.10 -18.77
C CYS A 752 4.77 24.24 -19.60
N GLY A 753 3.54 24.01 -19.13
CA GLY A 753 2.53 23.20 -19.82
C GLY A 753 2.61 21.70 -19.53
N LEU A 754 3.35 21.29 -18.51
CA LEU A 754 3.43 19.90 -18.06
C LEU A 754 2.19 19.54 -17.22
N ARG A 755 1.30 18.71 -17.77
CA ARG A 755 -0.01 18.41 -17.17
C ARG A 755 -0.19 16.95 -16.79
N ASP A 756 0.53 16.05 -17.44
CA ASP A 756 0.42 14.59 -17.24
C ASP A 756 1.81 13.99 -17.18
N GLY A 757 2.16 13.35 -16.07
CA GLY A 757 3.44 12.70 -15.90
C GLY A 757 3.93 12.66 -14.46
N VAL A 758 5.12 12.10 -14.30
CA VAL A 758 5.93 12.18 -13.10
C VAL A 758 7.11 13.08 -13.40
N PHE A 759 7.31 14.11 -12.59
CA PHE A 759 8.30 15.15 -12.84
C PHE A 759 9.17 15.35 -11.60
N ASN A 760 10.48 15.45 -11.82
CA ASN A 760 11.43 15.84 -10.78
C ASN A 760 11.81 17.31 -11.00
N VAL A 761 11.73 18.11 -9.95
CA VAL A 761 11.98 19.56 -9.98
C VAL A 761 13.02 19.90 -8.92
N GLU A 762 14.14 20.46 -9.37
CA GLU A 762 15.23 20.90 -8.51
C GLU A 762 15.06 22.37 -8.14
N LEU A 763 15.06 22.64 -6.84
CA LEU A 763 14.86 23.99 -6.29
C LEU A 763 15.90 24.31 -5.21
N LYS A 764 16.22 25.59 -5.12
CA LYS A 764 16.89 26.12 -3.91
C LYS A 764 15.91 26.88 -3.04
N LEU A 765 16.02 26.67 -1.72
CA LEU A 765 15.26 27.39 -0.73
C LEU A 765 16.16 28.38 0.01
N GLY A 766 16.03 29.63 -0.38
CA GLY A 766 16.72 30.77 0.27
C GLY A 766 15.80 31.56 1.19
N PRO A 767 16.32 32.66 1.79
CA PRO A 767 15.50 33.56 2.62
C PRO A 767 14.33 34.22 1.88
N ALA A 768 14.48 34.43 0.57
CA ALA A 768 13.44 35.00 -0.30
C ALA A 768 12.41 33.96 -0.82
N GLY A 769 12.52 32.70 -0.38
CA GLY A 769 11.67 31.60 -0.83
C GLY A 769 12.31 30.71 -1.90
N PRO A 770 11.49 29.82 -2.51
CA PRO A 770 11.98 28.87 -3.52
C PRO A 770 12.46 29.55 -4.81
N ARG A 771 13.53 29.00 -5.40
CA ARG A 771 14.07 29.39 -6.71
C ARG A 771 14.32 28.14 -7.53
N LEU A 772 13.85 28.10 -8.77
CA LEU A 772 14.01 26.97 -9.67
C LEU A 772 15.47 26.84 -10.14
N LEU A 773 16.00 25.62 -10.10
CA LEU A 773 17.24 25.27 -10.76
C LEU A 773 16.98 24.62 -12.12
N GLU A 774 16.13 23.59 -12.17
CA GLU A 774 15.71 22.91 -13.39
C GLU A 774 14.47 22.05 -13.20
N ILE A 775 13.84 21.68 -14.31
CA ILE A 775 12.75 20.71 -14.38
C ILE A 775 13.22 19.51 -15.20
N ASN A 776 13.18 18.35 -14.60
CA ASN A 776 13.40 17.08 -15.27
C ASN A 776 12.02 16.49 -15.61
N PRO A 777 11.57 16.47 -16.90
CA PRO A 777 10.22 16.00 -17.24
C PRO A 777 10.14 14.46 -17.23
N ARG A 778 10.65 13.86 -16.19
CA ARG A 778 10.69 12.44 -15.85
C ARG A 778 10.83 12.30 -14.32
N MET A 779 10.67 11.10 -13.78
CA MET A 779 10.91 10.84 -12.35
C MET A 779 12.37 11.10 -11.96
N GLY A 780 12.61 11.33 -10.68
CA GLY A 780 13.92 11.53 -10.10
C GLY A 780 14.92 10.42 -10.45
N GLY A 781 16.18 10.80 -10.55
CA GLY A 781 17.28 9.89 -10.87
C GLY A 781 17.81 9.10 -9.67
N PHE A 782 18.83 8.28 -9.91
CA PHE A 782 19.56 7.50 -8.90
C PHE A 782 18.63 6.73 -7.93
N TYR A 783 18.73 6.99 -6.65
CA TYR A 783 18.05 6.35 -5.54
C TYR A 783 16.63 6.89 -5.25
N LEU A 784 16.23 8.04 -5.82
CA LEU A 784 15.01 8.75 -5.40
C LEU A 784 13.75 7.90 -5.49
N ARG A 785 13.56 7.18 -6.61
CA ARG A 785 12.42 6.26 -6.76
C ARG A 785 12.40 5.20 -5.66
N ASP A 786 13.53 4.56 -5.38
CA ASP A 786 13.62 3.49 -4.38
C ASP A 786 13.45 4.03 -2.97
N TRP A 787 14.01 5.21 -2.69
CA TRP A 787 13.83 5.86 -1.41
C TRP A 787 12.38 6.29 -1.18
N ILE A 788 11.69 6.86 -2.19
CA ILE A 788 10.27 7.21 -2.08
C ILE A 788 9.43 5.96 -1.81
N ARG A 789 9.71 4.85 -2.50
CA ARG A 789 9.05 3.57 -2.27
C ARG A 789 9.31 3.02 -0.87
N GLU A 790 10.53 3.11 -0.41
CA GLU A 790 10.93 2.64 0.93
C GLU A 790 10.30 3.48 2.03
N VAL A 791 10.40 4.80 1.92
CA VAL A 791 9.97 5.74 2.94
C VAL A 791 8.45 5.90 2.97
N TYR A 792 7.80 5.97 1.80
CA TYR A 792 6.37 6.31 1.71
C TYR A 792 5.50 5.21 1.09
N GLY A 793 6.08 4.30 0.33
CA GLY A 793 5.39 3.18 -0.32
C GLY A 793 5.12 3.33 -1.81
N PRO A 794 4.69 4.47 -2.35
CA PRO A 794 4.38 4.60 -3.77
C PRO A 794 5.57 4.35 -4.69
N ASP A 795 5.29 3.68 -5.81
CA ASP A 795 6.26 3.48 -6.87
C ASP A 795 6.03 4.48 -8.01
N LEU A 796 6.97 5.39 -8.22
CA LEU A 796 6.90 6.43 -9.24
C LEU A 796 6.90 5.84 -10.66
N LEU A 797 7.49 4.66 -10.87
CA LEU A 797 7.45 3.99 -12.17
C LEU A 797 6.02 3.53 -12.50
N LEU A 798 5.36 2.85 -11.55
CA LEU A 798 3.96 2.46 -11.72
C LEU A 798 3.07 3.69 -11.93
N ALA A 799 3.29 4.75 -11.16
CA ALA A 799 2.55 6.00 -11.32
C ALA A 799 2.74 6.60 -12.72
N ALA A 800 3.96 6.61 -13.26
CA ALA A 800 4.23 7.11 -14.61
C ALA A 800 3.53 6.27 -15.69
N VAL A 801 3.56 4.95 -15.55
CA VAL A 801 2.85 4.04 -16.47
C VAL A 801 1.34 4.26 -16.42
N LEU A 802 0.75 4.36 -15.22
CA LEU A 802 -0.69 4.61 -15.06
C LEU A 802 -1.10 5.94 -15.68
N VAL A 803 -0.35 7.02 -15.42
CA VAL A 803 -0.61 8.34 -16.04
C VAL A 803 -0.56 8.25 -17.56
N ALA A 804 0.44 7.57 -18.13
CA ALA A 804 0.58 7.41 -19.56
C ALA A 804 -0.53 6.53 -20.17
N LEU A 805 -1.09 5.60 -19.39
CA LEU A 805 -2.28 4.83 -19.78
C LEU A 805 -3.59 5.60 -19.59
N GLY A 806 -3.56 6.82 -19.05
CA GLY A 806 -4.76 7.62 -18.79
C GLY A 806 -5.50 7.24 -17.51
N VAL A 807 -4.86 6.53 -16.61
CA VAL A 807 -5.40 6.11 -15.33
C VAL A 807 -4.78 6.96 -14.20
N PRO A 808 -5.58 7.68 -13.41
CA PRO A 808 -5.03 8.43 -12.27
C PRO A 808 -4.48 7.45 -11.23
N PRO A 809 -3.18 7.54 -10.87
CA PRO A 809 -2.62 6.69 -9.83
C PRO A 809 -3.31 6.91 -8.49
N VAL A 810 -3.62 5.82 -7.80
CA VAL A 810 -4.03 5.87 -6.40
C VAL A 810 -2.77 6.03 -5.55
N LEU A 811 -2.68 7.12 -4.84
CA LEU A 811 -1.55 7.47 -3.98
C LEU A 811 -2.07 7.78 -2.57
N PRO A 812 -1.26 7.56 -1.51
CA PRO A 812 -1.69 7.91 -0.15
C PRO A 812 -1.97 9.40 -0.06
N ALA A 813 -3.16 9.76 0.37
CA ALA A 813 -3.55 11.17 0.42
C ALA A 813 -2.79 11.96 1.50
N ARG A 814 -2.27 11.27 2.52
CA ARG A 814 -1.37 11.83 3.53
C ARG A 814 -0.19 10.88 3.71
N PRO A 815 0.84 10.98 2.87
CA PRO A 815 1.99 10.12 3.00
C PRO A 815 2.70 10.41 4.34
N ALA A 816 2.60 9.47 5.27
CA ALA A 816 3.40 9.48 6.48
C ALA A 816 4.69 8.67 6.22
N PRO A 817 5.86 9.20 6.55
CA PRO A 817 7.09 8.46 6.38
C PRO A 817 7.12 7.26 7.33
N ARG A 818 7.45 6.09 6.80
CA ARG A 818 7.63 4.85 7.57
C ARG A 818 9.01 4.73 8.16
N THR A 819 9.98 5.35 7.49
CA THR A 819 11.39 5.37 7.86
C THR A 819 12.02 6.67 7.36
N HIS A 820 13.27 6.88 7.72
CA HIS A 820 14.08 8.00 7.27
C HIS A 820 15.37 7.42 6.66
N LEU A 821 15.67 7.86 5.45
CA LEU A 821 16.87 7.45 4.74
C LEU A 821 17.78 8.66 4.56
N ALA A 822 19.04 8.46 4.84
CA ALA A 822 20.09 9.42 4.55
C ALA A 822 21.28 8.69 3.95
N GLY A 823 21.96 9.35 3.03
CA GLY A 823 23.13 8.80 2.38
C GLY A 823 24.21 9.87 2.18
N VAL A 824 25.45 9.46 2.16
CA VAL A 824 26.58 10.30 1.78
C VAL A 824 27.13 9.82 0.45
N MET A 825 27.60 10.77 -0.39
CA MET A 825 28.19 10.44 -1.66
C MET A 825 29.70 10.33 -1.53
N CYS A 826 30.24 9.22 -2.02
CA CYS A 826 31.68 9.04 -2.12
C CYS A 826 32.18 9.72 -3.39
N LEU A 827 32.97 10.77 -3.22
CA LEU A 827 33.44 11.64 -4.30
C LEU A 827 34.81 11.21 -4.88
N GLY A 828 35.40 10.14 -4.40
CA GLY A 828 36.71 9.62 -4.86
C GLY A 828 36.96 8.19 -4.40
N SER A 829 37.99 7.54 -5.01
CA SER A 829 38.39 6.17 -4.67
C SER A 829 38.80 6.00 -3.20
N GLU A 830 39.43 7.04 -2.64
CA GLU A 830 39.82 7.10 -1.22
C GLU A 830 38.64 6.93 -0.25
N HIS A 831 37.45 7.41 -0.62
CA HIS A 831 36.24 7.21 0.20
C HIS A 831 35.73 5.77 0.12
N GLY A 832 35.87 5.12 -1.03
CA GLY A 832 35.54 3.69 -1.20
C GLY A 832 36.45 2.81 -0.35
N GLU A 833 37.75 3.10 -0.31
CA GLU A 833 38.72 2.40 0.54
C GLU A 833 38.41 2.60 2.04
N ALA A 834 37.98 3.78 2.46
CA ALA A 834 37.61 4.05 3.84
C ALA A 834 36.33 3.35 4.30
N LEU A 835 35.44 2.97 3.36
CA LEU A 835 34.19 2.26 3.62
C LEU A 835 34.31 0.74 3.55
N ALA A 836 35.36 0.24 2.86
CA ALA A 836 35.66 -1.17 2.78
C ALA A 836 36.39 -1.65 4.04
#